data_13d1222fd0ad45aaf766787d1a9b78f1
#
_entry.id   13d1222fd0ad45aaf766787d1a9b78f1
#
_cell.length_a   1.000
_cell.length_b   1.000
_cell.length_c   1.000
_cell.angle_alpha   90.00
_cell.angle_beta   90.00
_cell.angle_gamma   90.00
#
_symmetry.space_group_name_H-M   'P 1'
#
loop_
_entity.id
_entity.type
_entity.pdbx_description
1 polymer ?
#
loop_
_entity_poly.entity_id
_entity_poly.type
_entity_poly.pdbx_seq_one_letter_code
_entity_poly.pdbx_strand_id
1 'polypeptide(L)'
;MSGANVSPIGRNKEIKSMSQTINRRTFLKVSAAAGAFIVGGFVPGLHETAEAANNAFEPNVWVKITPDNTVTIVLSQLEMGQGVMTSMPMLVAEELDVDFNKIKTEWAPADPKYGNPNFGGAQLTAGSNSVRGMWKILRESGATARVMLMTAAAKTWNLPENTVSTDKGEVVHKASGRRLKYGALVDSAATLPVPKNVKLKDPKEFHLLGQNTARLDIPEKVNGKAVFGMDVKRPGMLIATVVKCPTFGGKVESFNADKAKAVPGVKHVVQISSGIAVVADNYWAASKGAKAMAGDVKWNAGALANLTSDDIRKKYAALAEQPGKVARNNGDASAAIKNNPKSFERVFELPFLAHACMEPMNCTADVRAARCDVWAPTQGQTASQGAAVAASGLPPKAVNVYTTYLGGGFGRRGEADFVTDAVETSKAVGKPVKLIWSREDDMQHDFYRPVSYVRMWGAVDGGKPTVFMQRLVQQSLMKRLGPLPPDGIDRISVDGSATLPYDIPNIRVEYIETDPGIPYGFWRSVGASVQGYVVEAFIDELATAAGKDPYQFRRDMLSKAPRHRAVLDMVAEKSGWGKPLPAGHGRGIAVMEAFGSIVGQVAEVSVANGAVKIHKMWCAVDTGWVINPDTIKAQMEGGTLYGLTAALKGEITIKNGGVMQQHFNDYQMIRHPEAPEVEVHIVPSAEEPGGIGEPSTAVAAGALVNAIAAVTGKRLYKLPIKLA
;
A
#
# COMPACT_ATOMS: atom_id res chain seq x y z
N MET A 1 43.86 14.33 47.47
CA MET A 1 44.91 13.28 47.39
C MET A 1 44.45 12.26 46.38
N SER A 2 45.28 12.03 45.37
CA SER A 2 45.45 10.94 44.38
C SER A 2 44.14 10.39 43.77
N GLY A 3 43.79 10.52 42.51
CA GLY A 3 44.67 10.48 41.33
C GLY A 3 44.93 9.07 40.85
N ALA A 4 44.06 8.55 39.95
CA ALA A 4 44.46 7.46 39.06
C ALA A 4 43.75 7.58 37.72
N ASN A 5 44.52 8.05 36.74
CA ASN A 5 44.25 7.91 35.29
C ASN A 5 44.27 6.43 34.89
N VAL A 6 43.34 6.02 34.03
CA VAL A 6 43.52 4.82 33.21
C VAL A 6 43.14 5.18 31.76
N SER A 7 44.15 5.13 30.91
CA SER A 7 44.11 5.33 29.46
C SER A 7 43.38 4.19 28.75
N PRO A 8 42.78 4.42 27.55
CA PRO A 8 42.12 3.38 26.76
C PRO A 8 43.17 2.64 25.89
N ILE A 9 43.14 1.31 25.99
CA ILE A 9 43.90 0.43 25.09
C ILE A 9 43.00 0.13 23.89
N GLY A 10 43.41 0.64 22.76
CA GLY A 10 42.83 0.26 21.47
C GLY A 10 43.21 -1.17 21.05
N ARG A 11 42.29 -1.86 20.43
CA ARG A 11 42.55 -2.91 19.44
C ARG A 11 41.43 -2.97 18.43
N ASN A 12 41.62 -2.28 17.32
CA ASN A 12 40.95 -2.57 16.06
C ASN A 12 41.39 -3.96 15.59
N LYS A 13 40.47 -4.91 15.56
CA LYS A 13 40.60 -6.12 14.73
C LYS A 13 39.80 -5.88 13.44
N GLU A 14 40.51 -5.63 12.35
CA GLU A 14 39.98 -5.67 10.99
C GLU A 14 39.35 -7.02 10.71
N ILE A 15 38.02 -7.03 10.54
CA ILE A 15 37.33 -8.17 9.92
C ILE A 15 37.41 -7.93 8.40
N LYS A 16 38.36 -8.59 7.75
CA LYS A 16 38.39 -8.69 6.29
C LYS A 16 37.19 -9.50 5.83
N SER A 17 36.16 -8.83 5.33
CA SER A 17 35.07 -9.45 4.59
C SER A 17 35.61 -9.82 3.20
N MET A 18 35.77 -11.12 2.92
CA MET A 18 35.96 -11.61 1.58
C MET A 18 34.59 -11.55 0.86
N SER A 19 34.23 -10.40 0.32
CA SER A 19 33.20 -10.33 -0.72
C SER A 19 33.88 -10.68 -2.05
N GLN A 20 33.59 -11.85 -2.61
CA GLN A 20 33.91 -12.07 -4.02
C GLN A 20 32.97 -11.21 -4.85
N THR A 21 33.45 -10.02 -5.21
CA THR A 21 32.81 -9.13 -6.15
C THR A 21 32.85 -9.78 -7.54
N ILE A 22 31.70 -10.26 -8.02
CA ILE A 22 31.55 -10.62 -9.43
C ILE A 22 31.66 -9.29 -10.20
N ASN A 23 32.76 -9.10 -10.91
CA ASN A 23 32.92 -7.90 -11.70
C ASN A 23 31.96 -7.92 -12.92
N ARG A 24 31.68 -6.74 -13.46
CA ARG A 24 30.75 -6.54 -14.58
C ARG A 24 31.01 -7.46 -15.78
N ARG A 25 32.29 -7.74 -16.08
CA ARG A 25 32.71 -8.60 -17.18
C ARG A 25 32.38 -10.09 -16.93
N THR A 26 32.48 -10.52 -15.68
CA THR A 26 32.11 -11.87 -15.25
C THR A 26 30.60 -12.05 -15.24
N PHE A 27 29.84 -11.05 -14.81
CA PHE A 27 28.38 -11.04 -14.85
C PHE A 27 27.84 -11.12 -16.29
N LEU A 28 28.35 -10.28 -17.19
CA LEU A 28 27.97 -10.29 -18.60
C LEU A 28 28.38 -11.60 -19.30
N LYS A 29 29.54 -12.18 -18.97
CA LYS A 29 29.97 -13.49 -19.48
C LYS A 29 29.08 -14.64 -19.00
N VAL A 30 28.62 -14.61 -17.75
CA VAL A 30 27.67 -15.59 -17.21
C VAL A 30 26.30 -15.45 -17.88
N SER A 31 25.85 -14.21 -18.14
CA SER A 31 24.60 -13.94 -18.84
C SER A 31 24.65 -14.38 -20.31
N ALA A 32 25.76 -14.13 -21.00
CA ALA A 32 25.98 -14.60 -22.38
C ALA A 32 26.08 -16.13 -22.45
N ALA A 33 26.75 -16.80 -21.50
CA ALA A 33 26.80 -18.23 -21.41
C ALA A 33 25.43 -18.88 -21.14
N ALA A 34 24.51 -18.16 -20.49
CA ALA A 34 23.12 -18.58 -20.32
C ALA A 34 22.22 -18.20 -21.51
N GLY A 35 22.79 -17.61 -22.58
CA GLY A 35 22.04 -17.19 -23.76
C GLY A 35 20.97 -16.12 -23.48
N ALA A 36 21.22 -15.20 -22.53
CA ALA A 36 20.28 -14.14 -22.19
C ALA A 36 20.97 -12.78 -22.14
N PHE A 37 20.33 -11.78 -22.70
CA PHE A 37 20.71 -10.39 -22.57
C PHE A 37 19.96 -9.73 -21.41
N ILE A 38 20.71 -9.26 -20.42
CA ILE A 38 20.19 -8.64 -19.22
C ILE A 38 20.67 -7.18 -19.18
N VAL A 39 19.74 -6.24 -19.17
CA VAL A 39 20.05 -4.81 -19.10
C VAL A 39 19.91 -4.31 -17.67
N GLY A 40 21.01 -3.78 -17.16
CA GLY A 40 21.00 -3.08 -15.89
C GLY A 40 20.61 -1.61 -16.06
N GLY A 41 19.69 -1.14 -15.24
CA GLY A 41 19.34 0.28 -15.11
C GLY A 41 20.05 0.92 -13.92
N PHE A 42 20.31 2.21 -14.01
CA PHE A 42 20.85 3.02 -12.92
C PHE A 42 19.71 3.49 -12.00
N VAL A 43 19.82 3.27 -10.69
CA VAL A 43 18.90 3.82 -9.70
C VAL A 43 19.60 4.97 -8.98
N PRO A 44 19.13 6.21 -9.16
CA PRO A 44 19.65 7.34 -8.39
C PRO A 44 19.38 7.15 -6.90
N GLY A 45 20.37 7.40 -6.05
CA GLY A 45 20.25 7.28 -4.59
C GLY A 45 20.85 6.01 -3.99
N LEU A 46 21.12 4.94 -4.78
CA LEU A 46 21.91 3.79 -4.31
C LEU A 46 23.42 4.05 -4.38
N HIS A 47 23.83 5.15 -5.01
CA HIS A 47 25.25 5.51 -5.15
C HIS A 47 25.90 5.98 -3.85
N GLU A 48 25.18 6.69 -3.00
CA GLU A 48 25.76 7.24 -1.77
C GLU A 48 26.10 6.17 -0.72
N THR A 49 25.39 5.04 -0.75
CA THR A 49 25.70 3.89 0.12
C THR A 49 26.71 2.92 -0.48
N ALA A 50 26.91 2.95 -1.80
CA ALA A 50 27.87 2.09 -2.50
C ALA A 50 29.27 2.72 -2.60
N GLU A 51 29.42 4.05 -2.51
CA GLU A 51 30.74 4.71 -2.49
C GLU A 51 31.55 4.44 -1.23
N ALA A 52 30.91 4.02 -0.13
CA ALA A 52 31.60 3.56 1.07
C ALA A 52 32.19 2.15 0.94
N ALA A 53 31.90 1.41 -0.13
CA ALA A 53 32.41 0.08 -0.42
C ALA A 53 32.93 0.01 -1.87
N ASN A 54 34.17 0.41 -2.07
CA ASN A 54 35.01 0.09 -3.26
C ASN A 54 34.27 -0.20 -4.58
N ASN A 55 34.01 0.83 -5.40
CA ASN A 55 33.88 0.80 -6.89
C ASN A 55 33.16 -0.41 -7.55
N ALA A 56 32.21 -1.05 -6.90
CA ALA A 56 31.39 -2.11 -7.49
C ALA A 56 30.02 -1.54 -7.88
N PHE A 57 29.89 -1.12 -9.13
CA PHE A 57 28.58 -0.83 -9.72
C PHE A 57 27.82 -2.15 -9.94
N GLU A 58 26.75 -2.42 -9.16
CA GLU A 58 25.78 -3.48 -9.42
C GLU A 58 24.62 -2.90 -10.23
N PRO A 59 24.44 -3.30 -11.50
CA PRO A 59 23.32 -2.81 -12.30
C PRO A 59 22.01 -3.41 -11.81
N ASN A 60 20.98 -2.58 -11.68
CA ASN A 60 19.61 -3.05 -11.51
C ASN A 60 19.15 -3.75 -12.78
N VAL A 61 18.59 -4.96 -12.64
CA VAL A 61 18.24 -5.82 -13.76
C VAL A 61 16.72 -5.94 -13.86
N TRP A 62 16.13 -5.16 -14.76
CA TRP A 62 14.67 -5.10 -14.97
C TRP A 62 14.22 -5.80 -16.25
N VAL A 63 15.14 -6.02 -17.20
CA VAL A 63 14.83 -6.56 -18.52
C VAL A 63 15.75 -7.73 -18.83
N LYS A 64 15.16 -8.83 -19.28
CA LYS A 64 15.86 -10.03 -19.74
C LYS A 64 15.36 -10.40 -21.13
N ILE A 65 16.28 -10.54 -22.08
CA ILE A 65 15.97 -10.93 -23.45
C ILE A 65 16.76 -12.19 -23.76
N THR A 66 16.08 -13.22 -24.28
CA THR A 66 16.70 -14.50 -24.65
C THR A 66 16.85 -14.62 -26.16
N PRO A 67 17.75 -15.51 -26.67
CA PRO A 67 17.99 -15.68 -28.11
C PRO A 67 16.74 -16.06 -28.90
N ASP A 68 15.75 -16.69 -28.29
CA ASP A 68 14.44 -17.00 -28.89
C ASP A 68 13.49 -15.78 -29.00
N ASN A 69 14.00 -14.60 -28.68
CA ASN A 69 13.26 -13.31 -28.68
C ASN A 69 12.20 -13.19 -27.56
N THR A 70 12.26 -14.03 -26.53
CA THR A 70 11.42 -13.84 -25.33
C THR A 70 11.94 -12.64 -24.53
N VAL A 71 11.06 -11.66 -24.27
CA VAL A 71 11.33 -10.52 -23.39
C VAL A 71 10.64 -10.75 -22.07
N THR A 72 11.42 -10.80 -20.98
CA THR A 72 10.90 -10.93 -19.60
C THR A 72 11.19 -9.64 -18.83
N ILE A 73 10.17 -9.12 -18.17
CA ILE A 73 10.27 -7.93 -17.32
C ILE A 73 10.19 -8.37 -15.87
N VAL A 74 11.18 -7.96 -15.07
CA VAL A 74 11.29 -8.30 -13.65
C VAL A 74 10.52 -7.26 -12.82
N LEU A 75 9.65 -7.73 -11.93
CA LEU A 75 8.76 -6.91 -11.11
C LEU A 75 9.17 -6.96 -9.65
N SER A 76 9.50 -5.82 -9.07
CA SER A 76 9.80 -5.68 -7.63
C SER A 76 8.57 -5.39 -6.78
N GLN A 77 7.47 -4.96 -7.42
CA GLN A 77 6.20 -4.65 -6.76
C GLN A 77 5.21 -5.78 -6.99
N LEU A 78 4.44 -6.14 -5.96
CA LEU A 78 3.63 -7.35 -5.94
C LEU A 78 2.18 -7.08 -6.32
N GLU A 79 1.56 -8.06 -6.97
CA GLU A 79 0.18 -7.99 -7.46
C GLU A 79 -0.81 -8.50 -6.41
N MET A 80 -1.68 -7.61 -5.94
CA MET A 80 -2.74 -7.90 -4.97
C MET A 80 -4.15 -7.50 -5.50
N GLY A 81 -4.25 -7.30 -6.82
CA GLY A 81 -5.48 -6.87 -7.50
C GLY A 81 -5.40 -5.46 -8.10
N GLN A 82 -4.34 -4.67 -7.79
CA GLN A 82 -4.21 -3.28 -8.20
C GLN A 82 -3.67 -3.08 -9.63
N GLY A 83 -3.21 -4.15 -10.32
CA GLY A 83 -2.83 -4.10 -11.73
C GLY A 83 -1.38 -3.68 -12.01
N VAL A 84 -0.49 -3.73 -11.02
CA VAL A 84 0.93 -3.40 -11.22
C VAL A 84 1.65 -4.38 -12.13
N MET A 85 1.20 -5.65 -12.17
CA MET A 85 1.71 -6.67 -13.09
C MET A 85 1.46 -6.32 -14.57
N THR A 86 0.60 -5.35 -14.83
CA THR A 86 0.33 -4.79 -16.17
C THR A 86 0.98 -3.43 -16.32
N SER A 87 0.70 -2.50 -15.40
CA SER A 87 1.10 -1.10 -15.54
C SER A 87 2.62 -0.89 -15.50
N MET A 88 3.36 -1.63 -14.66
CA MET A 88 4.81 -1.48 -14.60
C MET A 88 5.52 -2.02 -15.85
N PRO A 89 5.18 -3.22 -16.38
CA PRO A 89 5.75 -3.67 -17.65
C PRO A 89 5.44 -2.74 -18.82
N MET A 90 4.30 -2.02 -18.82
CA MET A 90 3.99 -1.05 -19.87
C MET A 90 5.05 0.06 -19.94
N LEU A 91 5.63 0.49 -18.82
CA LEU A 91 6.67 1.52 -18.79
C LEU A 91 7.94 1.07 -19.52
N VAL A 92 8.34 -0.18 -19.30
CA VAL A 92 9.50 -0.79 -19.95
C VAL A 92 9.22 -1.06 -21.42
N ALA A 93 8.06 -1.66 -21.71
CA ALA A 93 7.68 -2.06 -23.05
C ALA A 93 7.53 -0.88 -24.00
N GLU A 94 6.98 0.26 -23.52
CA GLU A 94 6.90 1.51 -24.27
C GLU A 94 8.29 1.97 -24.74
N GLU A 95 9.23 2.05 -23.81
CA GLU A 95 10.59 2.52 -24.12
C GLU A 95 11.41 1.51 -24.93
N LEU A 96 11.16 0.23 -24.74
CA LEU A 96 11.87 -0.86 -25.43
C LEU A 96 11.29 -1.16 -26.82
N ASP A 97 10.12 -0.64 -27.18
CA ASP A 97 9.40 -0.95 -28.42
C ASP A 97 9.15 -2.44 -28.64
N VAL A 98 8.63 -3.13 -27.63
CA VAL A 98 8.25 -4.54 -27.75
C VAL A 98 6.76 -4.74 -27.86
N ASP A 99 6.34 -5.83 -28.49
CA ASP A 99 4.94 -6.26 -28.50
C ASP A 99 4.52 -6.66 -27.09
N PHE A 100 3.72 -5.83 -26.44
CA PHE A 100 3.30 -6.02 -25.05
C PHE A 100 2.58 -7.36 -24.82
N ASN A 101 1.89 -7.89 -25.82
CA ASN A 101 1.17 -9.15 -25.71
C ASN A 101 2.10 -10.38 -25.70
N LYS A 102 3.39 -10.20 -25.98
CA LYS A 102 4.38 -11.28 -26.04
C LYS A 102 5.40 -11.26 -24.92
N ILE A 103 5.37 -10.27 -24.04
CA ILE A 103 6.25 -10.21 -22.89
C ILE A 103 5.88 -11.26 -21.84
N LYS A 104 6.89 -11.63 -21.04
CA LYS A 104 6.71 -12.39 -19.81
C LYS A 104 7.04 -11.50 -18.61
N THR A 105 6.51 -11.85 -17.46
CA THR A 105 6.84 -11.20 -16.19
C THR A 105 7.35 -12.22 -15.20
N GLU A 106 8.28 -11.80 -14.34
CA GLU A 106 8.75 -12.61 -13.21
C GLU A 106 8.88 -11.73 -11.96
N TRP A 107 8.66 -12.30 -10.78
CA TRP A 107 8.86 -11.59 -9.52
C TRP A 107 10.35 -11.48 -9.18
N ALA A 108 10.78 -10.28 -8.81
CA ALA A 108 12.12 -10.07 -8.27
C ALA A 108 12.29 -10.85 -6.96
N PRO A 109 13.45 -11.49 -6.75
CA PRO A 109 13.78 -12.03 -5.43
C PRO A 109 13.95 -10.90 -4.40
N ALA A 110 13.97 -11.24 -3.11
CA ALA A 110 14.34 -10.28 -2.06
C ALA A 110 15.83 -9.93 -2.19
N ASP A 111 16.13 -8.80 -2.83
CA ASP A 111 17.49 -8.31 -3.07
C ASP A 111 17.47 -6.77 -3.15
N PRO A 112 18.35 -6.06 -2.41
CA PRO A 112 18.38 -4.61 -2.39
C PRO A 112 18.43 -3.90 -3.76
N LYS A 113 19.00 -4.56 -4.79
CA LYS A 113 19.06 -4.00 -6.16
C LYS A 113 17.69 -3.76 -6.80
N TYR A 114 16.64 -4.39 -6.29
CA TYR A 114 15.25 -4.20 -6.71
C TYR A 114 14.47 -3.25 -5.78
N GLY A 115 15.17 -2.60 -4.86
CA GLY A 115 14.56 -1.69 -3.89
C GLY A 115 13.90 -0.48 -4.51
N ASN A 116 12.87 0.03 -3.85
CA ASN A 116 12.20 1.27 -4.24
C ASN A 116 12.86 2.46 -3.51
N PRO A 117 13.41 3.45 -4.24
CA PRO A 117 14.09 4.60 -3.63
C PRO A 117 13.21 5.38 -2.65
N ASN A 118 11.91 5.48 -2.92
CA ASN A 118 10.97 6.20 -2.07
C ASN A 118 10.71 5.50 -0.72
N PHE A 119 11.20 4.26 -0.56
CA PHE A 119 11.19 3.51 0.70
C PHE A 119 12.60 3.20 1.21
N GLY A 120 13.58 4.08 0.92
CA GLY A 120 14.95 3.90 1.34
C GLY A 120 15.62 2.63 0.81
N GLY A 121 15.22 2.18 -0.38
CA GLY A 121 15.74 0.95 -1.00
C GLY A 121 15.06 -0.35 -0.54
N ALA A 122 14.03 -0.29 0.29
CA ALA A 122 13.25 -1.48 0.63
C ALA A 122 12.32 -1.91 -0.52
N GLN A 123 12.17 -3.21 -0.73
CA GLN A 123 11.12 -3.76 -1.58
C GLN A 123 9.80 -3.78 -0.79
N LEU A 124 8.95 -2.80 -1.09
CA LEU A 124 7.65 -2.60 -0.42
C LEU A 124 6.61 -2.11 -1.44
N THR A 125 5.48 -2.78 -1.49
CA THR A 125 4.32 -2.43 -2.32
C THR A 125 3.30 -1.71 -1.45
N ALA A 126 3.40 -0.39 -1.36
CA ALA A 126 2.58 0.44 -0.48
C ALA A 126 2.53 1.91 -0.96
N GLY A 127 1.69 2.73 -0.33
CA GLY A 127 1.61 4.17 -0.55
C GLY A 127 1.35 4.56 -1.99
N SER A 128 0.65 3.71 -2.74
CA SER A 128 0.37 3.88 -4.18
C SER A 128 1.64 4.23 -5.00
N ASN A 129 2.80 3.68 -4.60
CA ASN A 129 4.11 4.12 -5.07
C ASN A 129 4.73 3.22 -6.14
N SER A 130 4.02 2.18 -6.60
CA SER A 130 4.57 1.23 -7.57
C SER A 130 4.89 1.89 -8.92
N VAL A 131 3.92 2.56 -9.52
CA VAL A 131 4.13 3.26 -10.80
C VAL A 131 4.94 4.53 -10.60
N ARG A 132 4.49 5.45 -9.72
CA ARG A 132 5.14 6.76 -9.55
C ARG A 132 6.58 6.67 -9.05
N GLY A 133 6.88 5.73 -8.16
CA GLY A 133 8.24 5.55 -7.64
C GLY A 133 9.20 4.87 -8.60
N MET A 134 8.66 4.09 -9.54
CA MET A 134 9.45 3.36 -10.54
C MET A 134 9.34 3.94 -11.95
N TRP A 135 8.59 5.03 -12.13
CA TRP A 135 8.33 5.67 -13.42
C TRP A 135 9.61 5.91 -14.24
N LYS A 136 10.55 6.63 -13.67
CA LYS A 136 11.80 6.96 -14.34
C LYS A 136 12.69 5.73 -14.51
N ILE A 137 12.84 4.93 -13.47
CA ILE A 137 13.74 3.76 -13.43
C ILE A 137 13.37 2.74 -14.50
N LEU A 138 12.08 2.39 -14.61
CA LEU A 138 11.62 1.39 -15.57
C LEU A 138 11.69 1.90 -17.00
N ARG A 139 11.37 3.16 -17.23
CA ARG A 139 11.53 3.80 -18.53
C ARG A 139 13.00 3.85 -18.95
N GLU A 140 13.90 4.28 -18.06
CA GLU A 140 15.34 4.30 -18.33
C GLU A 140 15.88 2.88 -18.62
N SER A 141 15.36 1.86 -17.95
CA SER A 141 15.75 0.46 -18.21
C SER A 141 15.34 0.00 -19.61
N GLY A 142 14.12 0.29 -20.03
CA GLY A 142 13.63 0.01 -21.38
C GLY A 142 14.42 0.75 -22.46
N ALA A 143 14.63 2.06 -22.27
CA ALA A 143 15.38 2.91 -23.19
C ALA A 143 16.85 2.48 -23.29
N THR A 144 17.48 2.10 -22.18
CA THR A 144 18.86 1.59 -22.17
C THR A 144 18.99 0.31 -22.99
N ALA A 145 18.06 -0.63 -22.80
CA ALA A 145 18.04 -1.87 -23.59
C ALA A 145 17.86 -1.56 -25.09
N ARG A 146 16.93 -0.69 -25.44
CA ARG A 146 16.71 -0.26 -26.81
C ARG A 146 17.96 0.32 -27.45
N VAL A 147 18.63 1.27 -26.80
CA VAL A 147 19.87 1.90 -27.31
C VAL A 147 20.96 0.85 -27.52
N MET A 148 21.19 -0.05 -26.57
CA MET A 148 22.21 -1.08 -26.71
C MET A 148 21.93 -2.04 -27.86
N LEU A 149 20.66 -2.42 -28.09
CA LEU A 149 20.24 -3.26 -29.20
C LEU A 149 20.41 -2.55 -30.57
N MET A 150 20.04 -1.26 -30.62
CA MET A 150 20.27 -0.43 -31.83
C MET A 150 21.74 -0.30 -32.15
N THR A 151 22.60 -0.04 -31.17
CA THR A 151 24.06 0.00 -31.34
C THR A 151 24.62 -1.33 -31.83
N ALA A 152 24.15 -2.45 -31.26
CA ALA A 152 24.55 -3.79 -31.70
C ALA A 152 24.18 -4.06 -33.18
N ALA A 153 22.96 -3.72 -33.57
CA ALA A 153 22.48 -3.89 -34.96
C ALA A 153 23.24 -2.98 -35.95
N ALA A 154 23.44 -1.71 -35.57
CA ALA A 154 24.20 -0.75 -36.38
C ALA A 154 25.64 -1.26 -36.64
N LYS A 155 26.31 -1.78 -35.62
CA LYS A 155 27.63 -2.41 -35.75
C LYS A 155 27.58 -3.63 -36.63
N THR A 156 26.60 -4.51 -36.48
CA THR A 156 26.44 -5.74 -37.32
C THR A 156 26.23 -5.37 -38.77
N TRP A 157 25.55 -4.27 -39.07
CA TRP A 157 25.28 -3.83 -40.44
C TRP A 157 26.33 -2.86 -41.00
N ASN A 158 27.28 -2.43 -40.16
CA ASN A 158 28.26 -1.38 -40.47
C ASN A 158 27.56 -0.08 -40.90
N LEU A 159 26.60 0.38 -40.11
CA LEU A 159 25.77 1.57 -40.35
C LEU A 159 25.91 2.57 -39.17
N PRO A 160 25.67 3.86 -39.42
CA PRO A 160 25.55 4.86 -38.33
C PRO A 160 24.34 4.54 -37.41
N GLU A 161 24.52 4.68 -36.10
CA GLU A 161 23.48 4.37 -35.11
C GLU A 161 22.20 5.20 -35.29
N ASN A 162 22.29 6.43 -35.79
CA ASN A 162 21.15 7.31 -36.02
C ASN A 162 20.30 6.92 -37.24
N THR A 163 20.69 5.91 -38.02
CA THR A 163 19.94 5.42 -39.17
C THR A 163 19.06 4.22 -38.85
N VAL A 164 19.19 3.67 -37.67
CA VAL A 164 18.39 2.54 -37.21
C VAL A 164 17.33 2.98 -36.20
N SER A 165 16.25 2.25 -36.16
CA SER A 165 15.12 2.46 -35.24
C SER A 165 14.63 1.10 -34.72
N THR A 166 13.68 1.13 -33.79
CA THR A 166 13.06 -0.09 -33.23
C THR A 166 11.59 -0.20 -33.63
N ASP A 167 11.08 -1.41 -33.72
CA ASP A 167 9.69 -1.72 -34.02
C ASP A 167 9.33 -3.12 -33.51
N LYS A 168 8.42 -3.23 -32.55
CA LYS A 168 7.82 -4.49 -32.05
C LYS A 168 8.81 -5.63 -31.74
N GLY A 169 9.95 -5.30 -31.09
CA GLY A 169 10.96 -6.26 -30.70
C GLY A 169 12.00 -6.58 -31.78
N GLU A 170 12.15 -5.70 -32.74
CA GLU A 170 13.16 -5.75 -33.80
C GLU A 170 13.87 -4.41 -33.97
N VAL A 171 15.14 -4.43 -34.36
CA VAL A 171 15.85 -3.26 -34.87
C VAL A 171 15.68 -3.20 -36.39
N VAL A 172 15.38 -2.02 -36.91
CA VAL A 172 15.02 -1.78 -38.31
C VAL A 172 15.92 -0.70 -38.89
N HIS A 173 16.46 -0.94 -40.10
CA HIS A 173 17.05 0.09 -40.95
C HIS A 173 16.10 0.37 -42.11
N LYS A 174 15.30 1.42 -41.99
CA LYS A 174 14.20 1.74 -42.96
C LYS A 174 14.68 1.90 -44.39
N ALA A 175 15.87 2.51 -44.57
CA ALA A 175 16.38 2.78 -45.94
C ALA A 175 16.73 1.51 -46.73
N SER A 176 17.16 0.43 -46.09
CA SER A 176 17.49 -0.85 -46.74
C SER A 176 16.46 -1.96 -46.49
N GLY A 177 15.47 -1.74 -45.66
CA GLY A 177 14.50 -2.76 -45.25
C GLY A 177 15.06 -3.86 -44.31
N ARG A 178 16.31 -3.75 -43.84
CA ARG A 178 16.93 -4.75 -42.94
C ARG A 178 16.22 -4.74 -41.61
N ARG A 179 16.04 -5.92 -41.02
CA ARG A 179 15.45 -6.14 -39.70
C ARG A 179 16.24 -7.21 -38.94
N LEU A 180 16.44 -7.03 -37.65
CA LEU A 180 17.02 -8.03 -36.74
C LEU A 180 16.16 -8.09 -35.47
N LYS A 181 15.76 -9.30 -35.09
CA LYS A 181 15.08 -9.54 -33.82
C LYS A 181 16.02 -9.25 -32.66
N TYR A 182 15.50 -8.77 -31.53
CA TYR A 182 16.28 -8.49 -30.33
C TYR A 182 17.06 -9.72 -29.86
N GLY A 183 16.45 -10.92 -29.91
CA GLY A 183 17.10 -12.16 -29.55
C GLY A 183 18.36 -12.46 -30.36
N ALA A 184 18.41 -12.09 -31.65
CA ALA A 184 19.61 -12.28 -32.49
C ALA A 184 20.77 -11.31 -32.15
N LEU A 185 20.48 -10.26 -31.35
CA LEU A 185 21.44 -9.23 -30.95
C LEU A 185 21.96 -9.41 -29.51
N VAL A 186 21.44 -10.38 -28.76
CA VAL A 186 21.72 -10.58 -27.32
C VAL A 186 23.21 -10.64 -27.04
N ASP A 187 23.97 -11.52 -27.73
CA ASP A 187 25.39 -11.70 -27.47
C ASP A 187 26.20 -10.46 -27.81
N SER A 188 25.92 -9.81 -28.94
CA SER A 188 26.61 -8.59 -29.36
C SER A 188 26.28 -7.40 -28.45
N ALA A 189 25.02 -7.23 -28.06
CA ALA A 189 24.60 -6.19 -27.14
C ALA A 189 25.23 -6.36 -25.74
N ALA A 190 25.36 -7.59 -25.24
CA ALA A 190 25.97 -7.88 -23.95
C ALA A 190 27.45 -7.47 -23.85
N THR A 191 28.14 -7.32 -24.98
CA THR A 191 29.54 -6.83 -25.00
C THR A 191 29.69 -5.32 -24.94
N LEU A 192 28.60 -4.58 -25.15
CA LEU A 192 28.61 -3.12 -25.19
C LEU A 192 28.66 -2.49 -23.80
N PRO A 193 29.24 -1.29 -23.66
CA PRO A 193 29.14 -0.52 -22.44
C PRO A 193 27.68 -0.07 -22.24
N VAL A 194 27.17 -0.16 -21.01
CA VAL A 194 25.84 0.38 -20.69
C VAL A 194 25.89 1.91 -20.76
N PRO A 195 25.05 2.57 -21.56
CA PRO A 195 25.01 4.02 -21.66
C PRO A 195 24.60 4.64 -20.32
N LYS A 196 25.24 5.76 -19.94
CA LYS A 196 24.94 6.43 -18.68
C LYS A 196 23.71 7.34 -18.75
N ASN A 197 23.49 7.94 -19.91
CA ASN A 197 22.35 8.85 -20.15
C ASN A 197 21.63 8.37 -21.42
N VAL A 198 20.38 8.01 -21.29
CA VAL A 198 19.53 7.61 -22.41
C VAL A 198 18.39 8.62 -22.60
N LYS A 199 18.09 8.94 -23.83
CA LYS A 199 16.94 9.77 -24.16
C LYS A 199 15.67 8.90 -24.03
N LEU A 200 14.77 9.34 -23.17
CA LEU A 200 13.42 8.76 -23.08
C LEU A 200 12.55 9.28 -24.20
N LYS A 201 11.53 8.52 -24.57
CA LYS A 201 10.50 8.96 -25.51
C LYS A 201 9.75 10.19 -24.97
N ASP A 202 9.43 11.12 -25.85
CA ASP A 202 8.47 12.18 -25.53
C ASP A 202 7.09 11.54 -25.34
N PRO A 203 6.27 12.01 -24.40
CA PRO A 203 4.90 11.50 -24.23
C PRO A 203 4.04 11.52 -25.48
N LYS A 204 4.31 12.41 -26.43
CA LYS A 204 3.66 12.45 -27.76
C LYS A 204 4.01 11.25 -28.64
N GLU A 205 5.08 10.54 -28.32
CA GLU A 205 5.56 9.35 -29.03
C GLU A 205 5.06 8.05 -28.38
N PHE A 206 4.24 8.14 -27.33
CA PHE A 206 3.70 6.96 -26.66
C PHE A 206 2.65 6.25 -27.52
N HIS A 207 2.79 4.94 -27.64
CA HIS A 207 1.87 4.08 -28.38
C HIS A 207 1.11 3.10 -27.48
N LEU A 208 1.69 2.75 -26.33
CA LEU A 208 1.16 1.81 -25.36
C LEU A 208 0.62 2.53 -24.11
N LEU A 209 1.36 3.50 -23.60
CA LEU A 209 0.94 4.27 -22.45
C LEU A 209 -0.27 5.13 -22.79
N GLY A 210 -1.25 5.21 -21.89
CA GLY A 210 -2.50 5.93 -22.11
C GLY A 210 -3.58 5.12 -22.87
N GLN A 211 -3.25 3.90 -23.33
CA GLN A 211 -4.21 3.03 -24.02
C GLN A 211 -4.83 2.02 -23.04
N ASN A 212 -6.09 1.68 -23.29
CA ASN A 212 -6.75 0.58 -22.57
C ASN A 212 -6.08 -0.75 -22.94
N THR A 213 -5.28 -1.26 -22.02
CA THR A 213 -4.52 -2.50 -22.22
C THR A 213 -5.02 -3.57 -21.28
N ALA A 214 -5.36 -4.74 -21.81
CA ALA A 214 -5.84 -5.86 -21.03
C ALA A 214 -4.78 -6.28 -19.97
N ARG A 215 -5.25 -6.63 -18.79
CA ARG A 215 -4.38 -7.05 -17.69
C ARG A 215 -3.72 -8.39 -17.99
N LEU A 216 -2.40 -8.47 -17.78
CA LEU A 216 -1.60 -9.68 -18.00
C LEU A 216 -1.93 -10.81 -17.01
N ASP A 217 -2.41 -10.47 -15.82
CA ASP A 217 -2.66 -11.41 -14.72
C ASP A 217 -4.07 -12.04 -14.76
N ILE A 218 -5.02 -11.48 -15.50
CA ILE A 218 -6.40 -11.98 -15.55
C ILE A 218 -6.49 -13.43 -16.09
N PRO A 219 -5.83 -13.80 -17.20
CA PRO A 219 -5.94 -15.15 -17.74
C PRO A 219 -5.57 -16.25 -16.74
N GLU A 220 -4.50 -16.05 -15.95
CA GLU A 220 -4.09 -17.04 -14.95
C GLU A 220 -5.04 -17.08 -13.76
N LYS A 221 -5.60 -15.96 -13.36
CA LYS A 221 -6.55 -15.85 -12.24
C LYS A 221 -7.89 -16.54 -12.55
N VAL A 222 -8.40 -16.40 -13.78
CA VAL A 222 -9.72 -16.94 -14.13
C VAL A 222 -9.68 -18.42 -14.56
N ASN A 223 -8.48 -18.96 -14.89
CA ASN A 223 -8.33 -20.37 -15.27
C ASN A 223 -7.69 -21.24 -14.16
N GLY A 224 -7.47 -20.68 -12.98
CA GLY A 224 -6.93 -21.39 -11.82
C GLY A 224 -5.42 -21.66 -11.86
N LYS A 225 -4.66 -21.03 -12.77
CA LYS A 225 -3.20 -21.17 -12.85
C LYS A 225 -2.44 -20.20 -11.94
N ALA A 226 -3.07 -19.10 -11.53
CA ALA A 226 -2.46 -18.15 -10.61
C ALA A 226 -2.17 -18.84 -9.27
N VAL A 227 -0.94 -18.71 -8.79
CA VAL A 227 -0.49 -19.32 -7.53
C VAL A 227 -0.52 -18.26 -6.42
N PHE A 228 -1.47 -18.39 -5.52
CA PHE A 228 -1.56 -17.61 -4.30
C PHE A 228 -0.78 -18.29 -3.17
N GLY A 229 -0.61 -17.61 -2.03
CA GLY A 229 0.09 -18.21 -0.89
C GLY A 229 -0.55 -19.53 -0.42
N MET A 230 -1.89 -19.59 -0.44
CA MET A 230 -2.65 -20.80 -0.11
C MET A 230 -2.37 -22.00 -1.04
N ASP A 231 -1.98 -21.74 -2.28
CA ASP A 231 -1.77 -22.78 -3.32
C ASP A 231 -0.39 -23.41 -3.29
N VAL A 232 0.58 -22.80 -2.59
CA VAL A 232 1.97 -23.29 -2.53
C VAL A 232 2.00 -24.74 -2.02
N LYS A 233 2.68 -25.63 -2.74
CA LYS A 233 2.90 -27.04 -2.35
C LYS A 233 4.36 -27.39 -2.40
N ARG A 234 4.86 -28.12 -1.41
CA ARG A 234 6.23 -28.62 -1.33
C ARG A 234 6.26 -30.09 -0.94
N PRO A 235 7.23 -30.87 -1.42
CA PRO A 235 7.36 -32.26 -1.02
C PRO A 235 7.50 -32.42 0.49
N GLY A 236 6.74 -33.31 1.10
CA GLY A 236 6.77 -33.58 2.55
C GLY A 236 6.24 -32.46 3.43
N MET A 237 5.56 -31.45 2.86
CA MET A 237 5.01 -30.32 3.58
C MET A 237 3.86 -30.72 4.50
N LEU A 238 3.90 -30.18 5.73
CA LEU A 238 2.81 -30.24 6.69
C LEU A 238 2.02 -28.92 6.68
N ILE A 239 0.80 -28.97 7.21
CA ILE A 239 -0.07 -27.80 7.34
C ILE A 239 -0.21 -27.45 8.81
N ALA A 240 -0.15 -26.17 9.13
CA ALA A 240 -0.31 -25.68 10.50
C ALA A 240 -1.37 -24.60 10.59
N THR A 241 -1.93 -24.45 11.78
CA THR A 241 -2.65 -23.26 12.23
C THR A 241 -2.16 -22.89 13.62
N VAL A 242 -2.52 -21.71 14.11
CA VAL A 242 -2.01 -21.19 15.39
C VAL A 242 -3.16 -20.91 16.37
N VAL A 243 -2.97 -21.25 17.63
CA VAL A 243 -3.84 -20.80 18.73
C VAL A 243 -3.18 -19.59 19.37
N LYS A 244 -3.82 -18.43 19.28
CA LYS A 244 -3.31 -17.15 19.76
C LYS A 244 -4.01 -16.71 21.04
N CYS A 245 -3.34 -15.86 21.83
CA CYS A 245 -3.97 -15.24 22.99
C CYS A 245 -5.08 -14.28 22.53
N PRO A 246 -6.30 -14.38 23.07
CA PRO A 246 -7.38 -13.48 22.70
C PRO A 246 -7.16 -12.02 23.13
N THR A 247 -6.23 -11.78 24.07
CA THR A 247 -5.87 -10.45 24.58
C THR A 247 -4.54 -10.01 23.97
N PHE A 248 -4.47 -8.79 23.44
CA PHE A 248 -3.24 -8.23 22.91
C PHE A 248 -2.15 -8.12 23.97
N GLY A 249 -0.91 -8.50 23.59
CA GLY A 249 0.22 -8.54 24.51
C GLY A 249 0.22 -9.73 25.48
N GLY A 250 -0.83 -10.55 25.46
CA GLY A 250 -0.88 -11.77 26.27
C GLY A 250 0.11 -12.83 25.80
N LYS A 251 0.49 -13.72 26.71
CA LYS A 251 1.48 -14.78 26.48
C LYS A 251 1.01 -16.13 26.98
N VAL A 252 1.49 -17.19 26.35
CA VAL A 252 1.29 -18.56 26.84
C VAL A 252 1.99 -18.70 28.21
N GLU A 253 1.24 -19.07 29.24
CA GLU A 253 1.76 -19.45 30.55
C GLU A 253 2.03 -20.95 30.61
N SER A 254 1.05 -21.77 30.21
CA SER A 254 1.14 -23.21 30.06
C SER A 254 0.06 -23.75 29.14
N PHE A 255 0.24 -24.95 28.60
CA PHE A 255 -0.79 -25.64 27.82
C PHE A 255 -0.66 -27.16 27.95
N ASN A 256 -1.81 -27.85 27.70
CA ASN A 256 -1.82 -29.29 27.51
C ASN A 256 -2.16 -29.64 26.06
N ALA A 257 -1.32 -30.41 25.41
CA ALA A 257 -1.43 -30.77 23.99
C ALA A 257 -2.20 -32.08 23.73
N ASP A 258 -2.59 -32.82 24.76
CA ASP A 258 -3.10 -34.21 24.66
C ASP A 258 -4.37 -34.26 23.77
N LYS A 259 -5.33 -33.36 23.98
CA LYS A 259 -6.53 -33.31 23.16
C LYS A 259 -6.25 -33.00 21.71
N ALA A 260 -5.29 -32.12 21.42
CA ALA A 260 -4.88 -31.82 20.05
C ALA A 260 -4.19 -33.02 19.40
N LYS A 261 -3.26 -33.66 20.11
CA LYS A 261 -2.54 -34.85 19.61
C LYS A 261 -3.44 -36.06 19.40
N ALA A 262 -4.56 -36.17 20.13
CA ALA A 262 -5.55 -37.22 19.94
C ALA A 262 -6.37 -37.06 18.64
N VAL A 263 -6.32 -35.88 17.98
CA VAL A 263 -7.01 -35.66 16.71
C VAL A 263 -6.28 -36.39 15.58
N PRO A 264 -6.91 -37.30 14.83
CA PRO A 264 -6.27 -38.00 13.72
C PRO A 264 -5.68 -37.04 12.69
N GLY A 265 -4.42 -37.27 12.32
CA GLY A 265 -3.69 -36.43 11.37
C GLY A 265 -2.86 -35.32 12.02
N VAL A 266 -3.04 -34.98 13.28
CA VAL A 266 -2.13 -34.06 14.01
C VAL A 266 -0.79 -34.76 14.25
N LYS A 267 0.31 -34.07 13.92
CA LYS A 267 1.69 -34.58 14.03
C LYS A 267 2.48 -33.92 15.14
N HIS A 268 2.36 -32.57 15.26
CA HIS A 268 3.10 -31.80 16.25
C HIS A 268 2.21 -30.72 16.87
N VAL A 269 2.51 -30.35 18.10
CA VAL A 269 1.98 -29.18 18.81
C VAL A 269 3.17 -28.49 19.42
N VAL A 270 3.49 -27.29 18.96
CA VAL A 270 4.70 -26.56 19.33
C VAL A 270 4.39 -25.14 19.73
N GLN A 271 5.06 -24.64 20.77
CA GLN A 271 4.97 -23.23 21.14
C GLN A 271 5.84 -22.41 20.19
N ILE A 272 5.28 -21.30 19.71
CA ILE A 272 5.99 -20.27 18.94
C ILE A 272 5.82 -18.92 19.64
N SER A 273 6.48 -17.89 19.15
CA SER A 273 6.48 -16.57 19.81
C SER A 273 5.08 -15.95 19.93
N SER A 274 4.18 -16.21 18.98
CA SER A 274 2.82 -15.65 18.91
C SER A 274 1.73 -16.53 19.57
N GLY A 275 2.05 -17.78 19.95
CA GLY A 275 1.07 -18.72 20.47
C GLY A 275 1.49 -20.19 20.37
N ILE A 276 0.55 -21.06 20.01
CA ILE A 276 0.79 -22.49 19.89
C ILE A 276 0.39 -22.96 18.49
N ALA A 277 1.36 -23.43 17.71
CA ALA A 277 1.13 -24.00 16.41
C ALA A 277 0.72 -25.47 16.50
N VAL A 278 -0.40 -25.83 15.85
CA VAL A 278 -0.86 -27.20 15.68
C VAL A 278 -0.60 -27.62 14.25
N VAL A 279 0.25 -28.63 14.06
CA VAL A 279 0.78 -29.09 12.78
C VAL A 279 0.22 -30.45 12.43
N ALA A 280 -0.32 -30.61 11.22
CA ALA A 280 -1.02 -31.81 10.79
C ALA A 280 -0.79 -32.13 9.31
N ASP A 281 -1.33 -33.27 8.84
CA ASP A 281 -1.29 -33.68 7.43
C ASP A 281 -2.11 -32.75 6.52
N ASN A 282 -3.12 -32.07 7.07
CA ASN A 282 -3.99 -31.14 6.34
C ASN A 282 -4.59 -30.07 7.29
N TYR A 283 -5.15 -29.01 6.71
CA TYR A 283 -5.70 -27.88 7.48
C TYR A 283 -6.86 -28.29 8.39
N TRP A 284 -7.72 -29.20 7.94
CA TRP A 284 -8.88 -29.65 8.73
C TRP A 284 -8.45 -30.33 10.03
N ALA A 285 -7.44 -31.22 9.97
CA ALA A 285 -6.89 -31.86 11.16
C ALA A 285 -6.20 -30.85 12.09
N ALA A 286 -5.41 -29.91 11.54
CA ALA A 286 -4.76 -28.84 12.30
C ALA A 286 -5.80 -27.97 13.03
N SER A 287 -6.84 -27.52 12.32
CA SER A 287 -7.93 -26.70 12.88
C SER A 287 -8.74 -27.43 13.96
N LYS A 288 -9.06 -28.73 13.75
CA LYS A 288 -9.71 -29.55 14.79
C LYS A 288 -8.82 -29.68 16.04
N GLY A 289 -7.53 -29.93 15.84
CA GLY A 289 -6.58 -30.02 16.94
C GLY A 289 -6.47 -28.72 17.72
N ALA A 290 -6.38 -27.57 17.02
CA ALA A 290 -6.37 -26.25 17.62
C ALA A 290 -7.63 -25.98 18.46
N LYS A 291 -8.80 -26.27 17.93
CA LYS A 291 -10.10 -26.11 18.62
C LYS A 291 -10.19 -27.05 19.84
N ALA A 292 -9.71 -28.28 19.74
CA ALA A 292 -9.76 -29.26 20.83
C ALA A 292 -8.93 -28.84 22.05
N MET A 293 -7.81 -28.16 21.83
CA MET A 293 -6.90 -27.75 22.92
C MET A 293 -7.10 -26.30 23.39
N ALA A 294 -7.88 -25.48 22.70
CA ALA A 294 -7.98 -24.05 22.99
C ALA A 294 -8.36 -23.76 24.46
N GLY A 295 -9.23 -24.57 25.07
CA GLY A 295 -9.61 -24.46 26.48
C GLY A 295 -8.55 -24.95 27.48
N ASP A 296 -7.52 -25.65 27.02
CA ASP A 296 -6.44 -26.20 27.86
C ASP A 296 -5.16 -25.32 27.81
N VAL A 297 -5.28 -24.13 27.22
CA VAL A 297 -4.20 -23.13 27.22
C VAL A 297 -4.46 -22.11 28.31
N LYS A 298 -3.49 -21.96 29.21
CA LYS A 298 -3.47 -20.87 30.19
C LYS A 298 -2.71 -19.70 29.65
N TRP A 299 -3.37 -18.55 29.63
CA TRP A 299 -2.82 -17.31 29.17
C TRP A 299 -2.51 -16.34 30.31
N ASN A 300 -1.36 -15.70 30.26
CA ASN A 300 -1.14 -14.46 30.98
C ASN A 300 -1.68 -13.36 30.06
N ALA A 301 -2.82 -12.78 30.41
CA ALA A 301 -3.50 -11.78 29.58
C ALA A 301 -2.78 -10.42 29.49
N GLY A 302 -1.77 -10.18 30.36
CA GLY A 302 -0.96 -8.97 30.32
C GLY A 302 -1.69 -7.69 30.75
N ALA A 303 -1.09 -6.55 30.42
CA ALA A 303 -1.55 -5.23 30.90
C ALA A 303 -2.87 -4.76 30.27
N LEU A 304 -3.27 -5.33 29.15
CA LEU A 304 -4.47 -4.91 28.41
C LEU A 304 -5.73 -5.71 28.76
N ALA A 305 -5.65 -6.63 29.71
CA ALA A 305 -6.72 -7.58 30.06
C ALA A 305 -8.11 -6.96 30.32
N ASN A 306 -8.16 -5.71 30.74
CA ASN A 306 -9.42 -5.01 31.04
C ASN A 306 -9.72 -3.85 30.07
N LEU A 307 -8.89 -3.63 29.05
CA LEU A 307 -9.02 -2.51 28.13
C LEU A 307 -10.29 -2.67 27.26
N THR A 308 -11.04 -1.58 27.12
CA THR A 308 -12.22 -1.50 26.26
C THR A 308 -12.11 -0.36 25.25
N SER A 309 -12.92 -0.41 24.17
CA SER A 309 -13.05 0.71 23.23
C SER A 309 -13.51 2.00 23.91
N ASP A 310 -14.33 1.92 24.95
CA ASP A 310 -14.81 3.09 25.69
C ASP A 310 -13.70 3.73 26.51
N ASP A 311 -12.81 2.96 27.11
CA ASP A 311 -11.63 3.48 27.83
C ASP A 311 -10.67 4.21 26.87
N ILE A 312 -10.47 3.66 25.67
CA ILE A 312 -9.66 4.30 24.63
C ILE A 312 -10.32 5.63 24.22
N ARG A 313 -11.64 5.63 23.96
CA ARG A 313 -12.39 6.82 23.61
C ARG A 313 -12.30 7.92 24.67
N LYS A 314 -12.52 7.58 25.95
CA LYS A 314 -12.41 8.51 27.07
C LYS A 314 -11.00 9.12 27.16
N LYS A 315 -9.96 8.29 27.04
CA LYS A 315 -8.56 8.75 27.04
C LYS A 315 -8.31 9.74 25.88
N TYR A 316 -8.77 9.42 24.67
CA TYR A 316 -8.57 10.27 23.50
C TYR A 316 -9.32 11.60 23.62
N ALA A 317 -10.55 11.55 24.11
CA ALA A 317 -11.34 12.76 24.41
C ALA A 317 -10.64 13.68 25.40
N ALA A 318 -10.14 13.12 26.52
CA ALA A 318 -9.40 13.90 27.52
C ALA A 318 -8.10 14.52 26.95
N LEU A 319 -7.36 13.78 26.12
CA LEU A 319 -6.18 14.32 25.46
C LEU A 319 -6.52 15.44 24.48
N ALA A 320 -7.65 15.35 23.79
CA ALA A 320 -8.09 16.36 22.82
C ALA A 320 -8.43 17.71 23.47
N GLU A 321 -8.59 17.79 24.79
CA GLU A 321 -8.76 19.06 25.52
C GLU A 321 -7.44 19.84 25.61
N GLN A 322 -6.31 19.17 25.50
CA GLN A 322 -4.99 19.81 25.58
C GLN A 322 -4.52 20.25 24.18
N PRO A 323 -3.71 21.32 24.07
CA PRO A 323 -3.12 21.72 22.80
C PRO A 323 -2.17 20.64 22.30
N GLY A 324 -2.23 20.37 20.98
CA GLY A 324 -1.33 19.44 20.31
C GLY A 324 -0.10 20.11 19.73
N LYS A 325 0.82 19.29 19.19
CA LYS A 325 1.95 19.77 18.39
C LYS A 325 1.44 20.35 17.08
N VAL A 326 1.96 21.50 16.69
CA VAL A 326 1.45 22.28 15.55
C VAL A 326 2.08 21.78 14.25
N ALA A 327 1.27 21.13 13.40
CA ALA A 327 1.66 20.65 12.08
C ALA A 327 1.55 21.72 10.99
N ARG A 328 0.58 22.63 11.13
CA ARG A 328 0.39 23.78 10.25
C ARG A 328 -0.16 24.96 11.04
N ASN A 329 0.33 26.16 10.77
CA ASN A 329 -0.18 27.40 11.32
C ASN A 329 -0.08 28.53 10.29
N ASN A 330 -1.22 29.01 9.83
CA ASN A 330 -1.35 30.19 8.97
C ASN A 330 -2.28 31.17 9.70
N GLY A 331 -1.91 32.43 9.80
CA GLY A 331 -2.68 33.43 10.55
C GLY A 331 -2.75 33.11 12.06
N ASP A 332 -3.83 33.53 12.71
CA ASP A 332 -4.12 33.23 14.12
C ASP A 332 -5.53 32.65 14.26
N ALA A 333 -5.63 31.35 14.08
CA ALA A 333 -6.90 30.63 14.17
C ALA A 333 -7.52 30.72 15.57
N SER A 334 -6.70 30.73 16.64
CA SER A 334 -7.20 30.77 18.03
C SER A 334 -7.83 32.11 18.36
N ALA A 335 -7.19 33.21 17.99
CA ALA A 335 -7.76 34.55 18.15
C ALA A 335 -9.00 34.75 17.27
N ALA A 336 -8.97 34.25 16.03
CA ALA A 336 -10.08 34.36 15.11
C ALA A 336 -11.34 33.60 15.59
N ILE A 337 -11.18 32.42 16.21
CA ILE A 337 -12.29 31.69 16.86
C ILE A 337 -12.85 32.48 18.03
N LYS A 338 -11.97 32.95 18.92
CA LYS A 338 -12.39 33.70 20.13
C LYS A 338 -13.16 34.98 19.79
N ASN A 339 -12.75 35.65 18.72
CA ASN A 339 -13.33 36.94 18.32
C ASN A 339 -14.55 36.82 17.40
N ASN A 340 -14.87 35.60 16.91
CA ASN A 340 -16.04 35.39 16.07
C ASN A 340 -17.16 34.67 16.84
N PRO A 341 -18.27 35.36 17.20
CA PRO A 341 -19.36 34.76 17.96
C PRO A 341 -20.14 33.68 17.19
N LYS A 342 -19.92 33.58 15.87
CA LYS A 342 -20.49 32.54 15.02
C LYS A 342 -19.51 31.35 14.80
N SER A 343 -18.40 31.32 15.54
CA SER A 343 -17.53 30.14 15.53
C SER A 343 -18.25 28.94 16.13
N PHE A 344 -17.94 27.76 15.58
CA PHE A 344 -18.52 26.51 16.06
C PHE A 344 -17.46 25.42 16.14
N GLU A 345 -17.73 24.42 16.96
CA GLU A 345 -16.87 23.25 17.18
C GLU A 345 -17.61 21.96 16.83
N ARG A 346 -16.85 20.96 16.34
CA ARG A 346 -17.34 19.60 16.08
C ARG A 346 -16.30 18.58 16.53
N VAL A 347 -16.80 17.42 16.93
CA VAL A 347 -15.98 16.27 17.31
C VAL A 347 -16.29 15.11 16.37
N PHE A 348 -15.25 14.62 15.70
CA PHE A 348 -15.36 13.45 14.82
C PHE A 348 -14.72 12.23 15.50
N GLU A 349 -15.40 11.09 15.43
CA GLU A 349 -14.94 9.82 15.98
C GLU A 349 -14.90 8.77 14.87
N LEU A 350 -13.72 8.11 14.71
CA LEU A 350 -13.54 7.03 13.75
C LEU A 350 -13.03 5.79 14.48
N PRO A 351 -13.60 4.58 14.23
CA PRO A 351 -13.21 3.35 14.91
C PRO A 351 -11.92 2.76 14.36
N PHE A 352 -11.39 1.75 15.04
CA PHE A 352 -10.45 0.80 14.44
C PHE A 352 -11.10 0.07 13.27
N LEU A 353 -10.33 -0.22 12.20
CA LEU A 353 -10.79 -1.03 11.07
C LEU A 353 -9.82 -2.17 10.79
N ALA A 354 -10.35 -3.35 10.52
CA ALA A 354 -9.59 -4.47 9.99
C ALA A 354 -9.37 -4.33 8.49
N HIS A 355 -8.28 -4.94 7.98
CA HIS A 355 -8.01 -5.02 6.55
C HIS A 355 -8.95 -6.00 5.85
N ALA A 356 -9.31 -7.09 6.54
CA ALA A 356 -10.26 -8.10 6.10
C ALA A 356 -9.95 -8.67 4.71
N CYS A 357 -8.69 -9.02 4.44
CA CYS A 357 -8.28 -9.66 3.19
C CYS A 357 -9.08 -10.93 2.92
N MET A 358 -9.51 -11.17 1.67
CA MET A 358 -10.25 -12.39 1.33
C MET A 358 -9.43 -13.65 1.55
N GLU A 359 -8.15 -13.65 1.20
CA GLU A 359 -7.20 -14.69 1.56
C GLU A 359 -6.68 -14.41 2.99
N PRO A 360 -6.96 -15.27 3.99
CA PRO A 360 -6.40 -15.13 5.35
C PRO A 360 -4.88 -15.17 5.32
N MET A 361 -4.23 -14.62 6.36
CA MET A 361 -2.77 -14.62 6.46
C MET A 361 -2.25 -16.05 6.41
N ASN A 362 -1.25 -16.27 5.57
CA ASN A 362 -0.61 -17.57 5.42
C ASN A 362 0.84 -17.40 4.92
N CYS A 363 1.66 -18.40 5.19
CA CYS A 363 3.02 -18.47 4.70
C CYS A 363 3.49 -19.92 4.67
N THR A 364 4.26 -20.28 3.65
CA THR A 364 4.97 -21.56 3.60
C THR A 364 6.44 -21.32 3.90
N ALA A 365 7.02 -22.05 4.85
CA ALA A 365 8.44 -21.98 5.19
C ALA A 365 9.08 -23.37 5.18
N ASP A 366 10.34 -23.46 4.74
CA ASP A 366 11.17 -24.65 4.78
C ASP A 366 12.53 -24.27 5.39
N VAL A 367 12.67 -24.53 6.70
CA VAL A 367 13.88 -24.21 7.47
C VAL A 367 14.75 -25.43 7.59
N ARG A 368 15.98 -25.32 7.12
CA ARG A 368 17.03 -26.37 7.16
C ARG A 368 18.26 -25.80 7.86
N ALA A 369 19.23 -26.65 8.17
CA ALA A 369 20.43 -26.24 8.91
C ALA A 369 21.19 -25.03 8.32
N ALA A 370 21.26 -24.93 6.98
CA ALA A 370 22.03 -23.88 6.27
C ALA A 370 21.19 -23.00 5.33
N ARG A 371 19.86 -23.18 5.32
CA ARG A 371 18.99 -22.48 4.36
C ARG A 371 17.56 -22.33 4.91
N CYS A 372 16.95 -21.20 4.63
CA CYS A 372 15.52 -20.97 4.87
C CYS A 372 14.88 -20.48 3.57
N ASP A 373 13.88 -21.21 3.10
CA ASP A 373 13.07 -20.84 1.95
C ASP A 373 11.66 -20.47 2.42
N VAL A 374 11.18 -19.29 2.02
CA VAL A 374 9.89 -18.73 2.39
C VAL A 374 9.09 -18.41 1.15
N TRP A 375 7.85 -18.89 1.07
CA TRP A 375 6.86 -18.50 0.05
C TRP A 375 5.75 -17.73 0.74
N ALA A 376 5.66 -16.45 0.45
CA ALA A 376 4.76 -15.54 1.16
C ALA A 376 3.96 -14.62 0.22
N PRO A 377 2.63 -14.52 0.41
CA PRO A 377 1.82 -13.50 -0.22
C PRO A 377 2.00 -12.17 0.54
N THR A 378 3.15 -11.51 0.37
CA THR A 378 3.59 -10.34 1.13
C THR A 378 3.57 -9.06 0.29
N GLN A 379 3.40 -7.91 0.91
CA GLN A 379 3.63 -6.58 0.30
C GLN A 379 5.07 -6.10 0.50
N GLY A 380 5.85 -6.76 1.39
CA GLY A 380 7.20 -6.34 1.77
C GLY A 380 8.20 -7.50 1.76
N GLN A 381 8.89 -7.73 0.64
CA GLN A 381 9.91 -8.77 0.54
C GLN A 381 11.05 -8.54 1.53
N THR A 382 11.52 -7.29 1.65
CA THR A 382 12.59 -6.91 2.60
C THR A 382 12.19 -7.19 4.05
N ALA A 383 10.98 -6.82 4.46
CA ALA A 383 10.47 -7.08 5.80
C ALA A 383 10.30 -8.58 6.06
N SER A 384 9.76 -9.32 5.07
CA SER A 384 9.60 -10.77 5.15
C SER A 384 10.94 -11.49 5.27
N GLN A 385 11.98 -11.06 4.54
CA GLN A 385 13.33 -11.61 4.68
C GLN A 385 13.91 -11.31 6.06
N GLY A 386 13.75 -10.08 6.55
CA GLY A 386 14.20 -9.69 7.90
C GLY A 386 13.54 -10.52 9.00
N ALA A 387 12.23 -10.74 8.92
CA ALA A 387 11.49 -11.59 9.85
C ALA A 387 11.95 -13.05 9.79
N ALA A 388 12.16 -13.58 8.60
CA ALA A 388 12.65 -14.95 8.42
C ALA A 388 14.11 -15.13 8.91
N VAL A 389 14.97 -14.12 8.74
CA VAL A 389 16.32 -14.09 9.31
C VAL A 389 16.26 -14.14 10.83
N ALA A 390 15.45 -13.29 11.45
CA ALA A 390 15.30 -13.24 12.91
C ALA A 390 14.75 -14.55 13.48
N ALA A 391 13.71 -15.12 12.88
CA ALA A 391 13.06 -16.35 13.35
C ALA A 391 13.92 -17.61 13.10
N SER A 392 14.57 -17.71 11.94
CA SER A 392 15.41 -18.87 11.62
C SER A 392 16.76 -18.84 12.36
N GLY A 393 17.31 -17.65 12.62
CA GLY A 393 18.67 -17.44 13.12
C GLY A 393 19.76 -17.61 12.05
N LEU A 394 19.35 -17.69 10.78
CA LEU A 394 20.27 -17.84 9.65
C LEU A 394 20.71 -16.47 9.10
N PRO A 395 21.91 -16.38 8.48
CA PRO A 395 22.34 -15.13 7.87
C PRO A 395 21.47 -14.75 6.65
N PRO A 396 21.34 -13.47 6.29
CA PRO A 396 20.44 -13.01 5.22
C PRO A 396 20.63 -13.73 3.88
N LYS A 397 21.88 -14.04 3.50
CA LYS A 397 22.22 -14.77 2.26
C LYS A 397 21.72 -16.22 2.20
N ALA A 398 21.37 -16.80 3.34
CA ALA A 398 20.81 -18.15 3.46
C ALA A 398 19.28 -18.15 3.49
N VAL A 399 18.64 -16.98 3.47
CA VAL A 399 17.18 -16.80 3.55
C VAL A 399 16.66 -16.27 2.22
N ASN A 400 15.84 -17.09 1.54
CA ASN A 400 15.21 -16.75 0.28
C ASN A 400 13.71 -16.49 0.48
N VAL A 401 13.21 -15.40 -0.08
CA VAL A 401 11.79 -15.08 -0.10
C VAL A 401 11.27 -15.13 -1.53
N TYR A 402 10.36 -16.07 -1.76
CA TYR A 402 9.62 -16.23 -3.01
C TYR A 402 8.23 -15.64 -2.83
N THR A 403 7.84 -14.76 -3.70
CA THR A 403 6.54 -14.12 -3.65
C THR A 403 5.51 -14.87 -4.47
N THR A 404 4.25 -14.70 -4.12
CA THR A 404 3.08 -15.26 -4.81
C THR A 404 2.12 -14.15 -5.16
N TYR A 405 1.03 -14.44 -5.87
CA TYR A 405 -0.11 -13.55 -5.86
C TYR A 405 -0.67 -13.39 -4.45
N LEU A 406 -1.27 -12.24 -4.18
CA LEU A 406 -1.90 -11.92 -2.91
C LEU A 406 -3.43 -11.84 -3.09
N GLY A 407 -4.17 -12.55 -2.25
CA GLY A 407 -5.64 -12.50 -2.19
C GLY A 407 -6.17 -11.29 -1.42
N GLY A 408 -5.70 -10.09 -1.83
CA GLY A 408 -5.90 -8.83 -1.12
C GLY A 408 -4.74 -8.52 -0.17
N GLY A 409 -4.53 -7.23 0.10
CA GLY A 409 -3.49 -6.78 1.03
C GLY A 409 -3.95 -5.59 1.85
N PHE A 410 -4.32 -4.50 1.20
CA PHE A 410 -4.85 -3.26 1.78
C PHE A 410 -3.93 -2.60 2.82
N GLY A 411 -2.68 -3.08 2.95
CA GLY A 411 -1.71 -2.71 3.97
C GLY A 411 -1.31 -3.87 4.89
N ARG A 412 -2.21 -4.83 5.17
CA ARG A 412 -2.02 -5.93 6.13
C ARG A 412 -0.76 -6.74 5.86
N ARG A 413 -0.48 -7.03 4.59
CA ARG A 413 0.65 -7.88 4.19
C ARG A 413 1.98 -7.13 4.10
N GLY A 414 2.02 -5.86 4.49
CA GLY A 414 3.25 -5.14 4.81
C GLY A 414 3.89 -5.61 6.12
N GLU A 415 3.08 -6.14 7.05
CA GLU A 415 3.52 -6.79 8.28
C GLU A 415 3.99 -8.21 8.00
N ALA A 416 4.98 -8.69 8.76
CA ALA A 416 5.63 -9.98 8.51
C ALA A 416 5.41 -11.00 9.65
N ASP A 417 4.43 -10.78 10.51
CA ASP A 417 4.09 -11.63 11.64
C ASP A 417 3.72 -13.06 11.23
N PHE A 418 2.94 -13.22 10.17
CA PHE A 418 2.58 -14.53 9.61
C PHE A 418 3.76 -15.26 8.97
N VAL A 419 4.80 -14.54 8.54
CA VAL A 419 6.08 -15.13 8.10
C VAL A 419 6.85 -15.66 9.29
N THR A 420 6.94 -14.88 10.38
CA THR A 420 7.56 -15.31 11.64
C THR A 420 6.93 -16.60 12.15
N ASP A 421 5.58 -16.64 12.24
CA ASP A 421 4.83 -17.82 12.69
C ASP A 421 5.18 -19.08 11.87
N ALA A 422 5.24 -18.98 10.56
CA ALA A 422 5.55 -20.10 9.67
C ALA A 422 7.01 -20.57 9.81
N VAL A 423 7.96 -19.63 9.89
CA VAL A 423 9.40 -19.95 10.00
C VAL A 423 9.71 -20.59 11.35
N GLU A 424 9.19 -20.05 12.46
CA GLU A 424 9.34 -20.66 13.79
C GLU A 424 8.74 -22.07 13.84
N THR A 425 7.56 -22.26 13.26
CA THR A 425 6.91 -23.57 13.21
C THR A 425 7.72 -24.56 12.37
N SER A 426 8.17 -24.19 11.17
CA SER A 426 9.00 -25.04 10.31
C SER A 426 10.31 -25.44 11.00
N LYS A 427 10.98 -24.48 11.65
CA LYS A 427 12.20 -24.70 12.44
C LYS A 427 11.98 -25.70 13.58
N ALA A 428 10.88 -25.56 14.31
CA ALA A 428 10.56 -26.41 15.46
C ALA A 428 10.26 -27.85 15.05
N VAL A 429 9.64 -28.08 13.88
CA VAL A 429 9.28 -29.45 13.44
C VAL A 429 10.25 -30.06 12.44
N GLY A 430 11.22 -29.29 11.92
CA GLY A 430 12.25 -29.77 10.99
C GLY A 430 11.69 -30.20 9.63
N LYS A 431 10.57 -29.63 9.18
CA LYS A 431 9.90 -29.94 7.91
C LYS A 431 9.37 -28.68 7.24
N PRO A 432 9.13 -28.70 5.92
CA PRO A 432 8.38 -27.66 5.26
C PRO A 432 6.99 -27.56 5.89
N VAL A 433 6.55 -26.35 6.25
CA VAL A 433 5.24 -26.08 6.86
C VAL A 433 4.55 -24.95 6.13
N LYS A 434 3.29 -25.13 5.75
CA LYS A 434 2.37 -24.05 5.42
C LYS A 434 1.52 -23.72 6.65
N LEU A 435 1.73 -22.55 7.21
CA LEU A 435 0.91 -22.05 8.31
C LEU A 435 -0.20 -21.16 7.74
N ILE A 436 -1.43 -21.42 8.16
CA ILE A 436 -2.64 -20.73 7.71
C ILE A 436 -3.40 -20.26 8.93
N TRP A 437 -3.66 -18.95 9.02
CA TRP A 437 -4.56 -18.41 10.03
C TRP A 437 -6.02 -18.70 9.67
N SER A 438 -6.86 -18.91 10.65
CA SER A 438 -8.30 -18.91 10.44
C SER A 438 -8.77 -17.48 10.10
N ARG A 439 -10.03 -17.36 9.64
CA ARG A 439 -10.62 -16.02 9.46
C ARG A 439 -10.74 -15.27 10.78
N GLU A 440 -11.05 -16.00 11.83
CA GLU A 440 -11.15 -15.49 13.19
C GLU A 440 -9.80 -14.94 13.65
N ASP A 441 -8.70 -15.68 13.45
CA ASP A 441 -7.35 -15.22 13.79
C ASP A 441 -6.96 -13.98 12.95
N ASP A 442 -7.26 -13.97 11.66
CA ASP A 442 -6.96 -12.87 10.75
C ASP A 442 -7.69 -11.58 11.15
N MET A 443 -8.95 -11.71 11.62
CA MET A 443 -9.76 -10.58 12.06
C MET A 443 -9.33 -10.08 13.45
N GLN A 444 -9.03 -11.00 14.37
CA GLN A 444 -8.75 -10.68 15.76
C GLN A 444 -7.28 -10.32 16.05
N HIS A 445 -6.37 -10.57 15.11
CA HIS A 445 -4.94 -10.29 15.27
C HIS A 445 -4.39 -9.47 14.10
N ASP A 446 -5.19 -8.53 13.62
CA ASP A 446 -4.79 -7.59 12.56
C ASP A 446 -3.97 -6.41 13.13
N PHE A 447 -3.36 -5.64 12.24
CA PHE A 447 -2.76 -4.32 12.51
C PHE A 447 -3.74 -3.25 12.02
N TYR A 448 -4.66 -2.86 12.88
CA TYR A 448 -5.84 -2.08 12.51
C TYR A 448 -5.52 -0.67 12.01
N ARG A 449 -6.41 -0.11 11.17
CA ARG A 449 -6.43 1.35 11.00
C ARG A 449 -6.62 1.98 12.38
N PRO A 450 -5.79 2.95 12.80
CA PRO A 450 -5.93 3.58 14.10
C PRO A 450 -7.31 4.17 14.34
N VAL A 451 -7.79 4.07 15.58
CA VAL A 451 -8.91 4.89 16.05
C VAL A 451 -8.49 6.34 16.04
N SER A 452 -9.41 7.25 15.69
CA SER A 452 -9.12 8.68 15.63
C SER A 452 -10.22 9.48 16.34
N TYR A 453 -9.78 10.47 17.11
CA TYR A 453 -10.64 11.47 17.75
C TYR A 453 -10.18 12.84 17.28
N VAL A 454 -11.09 13.58 16.61
CA VAL A 454 -10.70 14.81 15.93
C VAL A 454 -11.64 15.94 16.36
N ARG A 455 -11.07 16.99 16.94
CA ARG A 455 -11.80 18.23 17.20
C ARG A 455 -11.56 19.22 16.07
N MET A 456 -12.61 19.83 15.61
CA MET A 456 -12.63 20.80 14.53
C MET A 456 -13.29 22.09 14.97
N TRP A 457 -12.68 23.22 14.65
CA TRP A 457 -13.26 24.53 14.85
C TRP A 457 -13.27 25.31 13.55
N GLY A 458 -14.34 26.03 13.31
CA GLY A 458 -14.51 26.82 12.12
C GLY A 458 -15.33 28.07 12.35
N ALA A 459 -15.17 29.03 11.45
CA ALA A 459 -15.94 30.22 11.40
C ALA A 459 -16.11 30.74 9.98
N VAL A 460 -17.22 31.41 9.72
CA VAL A 460 -17.52 32.08 8.46
C VAL A 460 -17.87 33.54 8.73
N ASP A 461 -17.45 34.41 7.80
CA ASP A 461 -17.85 35.82 7.79
C ASP A 461 -18.03 36.30 6.35
N GLY A 462 -19.07 37.12 6.08
CA GLY A 462 -19.37 37.60 4.74
C GLY A 462 -19.52 36.51 3.68
N GLY A 463 -19.99 35.31 4.06
CA GLY A 463 -20.15 34.16 3.18
C GLY A 463 -18.80 33.46 2.79
N LYS A 464 -17.70 33.74 3.50
CA LYS A 464 -16.39 33.14 3.31
C LYS A 464 -15.89 32.45 4.59
N PRO A 465 -15.16 31.34 4.49
CA PRO A 465 -14.53 30.73 5.67
C PRO A 465 -13.40 31.64 6.17
N THR A 466 -13.35 31.86 7.46
CA THR A 466 -12.32 32.67 8.12
C THR A 466 -11.38 31.85 8.96
N VAL A 467 -11.84 30.68 9.43
CA VAL A 467 -11.05 29.76 10.28
C VAL A 467 -11.29 28.32 9.89
N PHE A 468 -10.21 27.56 9.86
CA PHE A 468 -10.16 26.12 9.88
C PHE A 468 -9.13 25.69 10.92
N MET A 469 -9.56 25.08 12.01
CA MET A 469 -8.65 24.51 13.01
C MET A 469 -9.00 23.05 13.26
N GLN A 470 -7.97 22.20 13.32
CA GLN A 470 -8.09 20.78 13.60
C GLN A 470 -7.15 20.36 14.72
N ARG A 471 -7.60 19.49 15.60
CA ARG A 471 -6.77 18.76 16.55
C ARG A 471 -7.06 17.28 16.44
N LEU A 472 -6.06 16.51 16.00
CA LEU A 472 -6.12 15.05 15.82
C LEU A 472 -5.43 14.34 16.97
N VAL A 473 -6.12 13.41 17.63
CA VAL A 473 -5.56 12.44 18.58
C VAL A 473 -5.58 11.07 17.93
N GLN A 474 -4.39 10.48 17.73
CA GLN A 474 -4.24 9.19 17.03
C GLN A 474 -2.91 8.52 17.36
N GLN A 475 -2.83 7.18 17.19
CA GLN A 475 -1.57 6.43 17.12
C GLN A 475 -0.75 6.89 15.91
N SER A 476 0.57 6.90 16.05
CA SER A 476 1.45 7.41 14.98
C SER A 476 1.79 6.34 13.95
N LEU A 477 1.29 6.53 12.73
CA LEU A 477 1.65 5.68 11.58
C LEU A 477 3.13 5.80 11.18
N MET A 478 3.74 6.99 11.33
CA MET A 478 5.17 7.16 11.06
C MET A 478 6.05 6.33 11.99
N LYS A 479 5.66 6.12 13.25
CA LYS A 479 6.41 5.26 14.20
C LYS A 479 6.54 3.81 13.72
N ARG A 480 5.69 3.36 12.82
CA ARG A 480 5.80 2.04 12.16
C ARG A 480 6.98 1.96 11.18
N LEU A 481 7.46 3.11 10.70
CA LEU A 481 8.59 3.22 9.77
C LEU A 481 9.89 3.59 10.48
N GLY A 482 9.80 4.15 11.69
CA GLY A 482 10.95 4.62 12.47
C GLY A 482 10.58 5.69 13.49
N PRO A 483 11.54 6.30 14.16
CA PRO A 483 11.28 7.35 15.14
C PRO A 483 10.60 8.56 14.48
N LEU A 484 9.74 9.24 15.24
CA LEU A 484 9.16 10.51 14.78
C LEU A 484 10.26 11.57 14.57
N PRO A 485 10.02 12.51 13.64
CA PRO A 485 10.86 13.70 13.51
C PRO A 485 11.00 14.46 14.84
N PRO A 486 12.02 15.32 15.01
CA PRO A 486 12.24 16.07 16.25
C PRO A 486 11.06 16.93 16.71
N ASP A 487 10.24 17.44 15.76
CA ASP A 487 8.99 18.16 16.06
C ASP A 487 7.88 17.25 16.61
N GLY A 488 8.06 15.94 16.50
CA GLY A 488 7.13 14.90 16.95
C GLY A 488 5.80 14.88 16.22
N ILE A 489 5.77 15.38 14.96
CA ILE A 489 4.56 15.41 14.13
C ILE A 489 4.57 14.20 13.19
N ASP A 490 3.50 13.44 13.24
CA ASP A 490 3.21 12.42 12.23
C ASP A 490 2.59 13.05 10.98
N ARG A 491 3.44 13.33 10.00
CA ARG A 491 3.01 13.93 8.72
C ARG A 491 2.08 13.03 7.91
N ILE A 492 2.17 11.71 8.11
CA ILE A 492 1.27 10.75 7.45
C ILE A 492 -0.15 10.85 8.02
N SER A 493 -0.28 10.99 9.34
CA SER A 493 -1.60 11.08 9.99
C SER A 493 -2.33 12.39 9.72
N VAL A 494 -1.59 13.49 9.52
CA VAL A 494 -2.17 14.83 9.24
C VAL A 494 -2.19 15.19 7.76
N ASP A 495 -1.77 14.28 6.86
CA ASP A 495 -1.81 14.51 5.41
C ASP A 495 -3.25 14.73 4.93
N GLY A 496 -3.45 15.79 4.12
CA GLY A 496 -4.77 16.27 3.69
C GLY A 496 -5.34 17.40 4.53
N SER A 497 -5.09 17.47 5.84
CA SER A 497 -5.40 18.66 6.65
C SER A 497 -4.22 19.62 6.73
N ALA A 498 -3.01 19.11 6.93
CA ALA A 498 -1.81 19.94 6.92
C ALA A 498 -1.48 20.46 5.50
N THR A 499 -1.89 19.75 4.48
CA THR A 499 -1.71 20.08 3.05
C THR A 499 -2.97 20.69 2.40
N LEU A 500 -3.96 21.08 3.20
CA LEU A 500 -5.26 21.60 2.75
C LEU A 500 -5.10 22.65 1.64
N PRO A 501 -5.73 22.46 0.44
CA PRO A 501 -5.55 23.33 -0.71
C PRO A 501 -6.46 24.59 -0.66
N TYR A 502 -7.43 24.63 0.23
CA TYR A 502 -8.40 25.70 0.34
C TYR A 502 -7.78 27.00 0.88
N ASP A 503 -8.07 28.11 0.21
CA ASP A 503 -7.61 29.44 0.60
C ASP A 503 -8.44 29.97 1.78
N ILE A 504 -8.01 29.64 3.00
CA ILE A 504 -8.60 30.05 4.26
C ILE A 504 -7.56 30.87 5.03
N PRO A 505 -7.88 32.09 5.52
CA PRO A 505 -6.87 32.98 6.11
C PRO A 505 -6.25 32.45 7.40
N ASN A 506 -7.02 31.73 8.23
CA ASN A 506 -6.54 31.21 9.51
C ASN A 506 -6.69 29.70 9.53
N ILE A 507 -5.57 28.99 9.39
CA ILE A 507 -5.51 27.52 9.42
C ILE A 507 -4.58 27.09 10.55
N ARG A 508 -5.06 26.18 11.42
CA ARG A 508 -4.23 25.54 12.43
C ARG A 508 -4.53 24.04 12.47
N VAL A 509 -3.47 23.22 12.33
CA VAL A 509 -3.56 21.76 12.44
C VAL A 509 -2.66 21.31 13.57
N GLU A 510 -3.22 20.58 14.52
CA GLU A 510 -2.53 20.06 15.70
C GLU A 510 -2.61 18.53 15.71
N TYR A 511 -1.54 17.91 16.21
CA TYR A 511 -1.41 16.47 16.36
C TYR A 511 -1.03 16.09 17.80
N ILE A 512 -1.75 15.12 18.35
CA ILE A 512 -1.45 14.50 19.65
C ILE A 512 -1.26 13.00 19.43
N GLU A 513 -0.05 12.53 19.68
CA GLU A 513 0.27 11.11 19.62
C GLU A 513 -0.14 10.42 20.91
N THR A 514 -0.79 9.27 20.79
CA THR A 514 -1.08 8.37 21.91
C THR A 514 -1.17 6.94 21.43
N ASP A 515 -0.81 5.99 22.29
CA ASP A 515 -0.90 4.56 21.97
C ASP A 515 -1.67 3.84 23.10
N PRO A 516 -2.80 3.20 22.80
CA PRO A 516 -3.52 2.36 23.76
C PRO A 516 -2.96 0.95 23.86
N GLY A 517 -1.91 0.58 23.09
CA GLY A 517 -1.31 -0.76 23.06
C GLY A 517 -2.01 -1.75 22.12
N ILE A 518 -2.99 -1.32 21.33
CA ILE A 518 -3.62 -2.15 20.29
C ILE A 518 -2.75 -2.10 19.04
N PRO A 519 -2.44 -3.24 18.38
CA PRO A 519 -1.69 -3.28 17.14
C PRO A 519 -2.36 -2.42 16.06
N TYR A 520 -1.58 -1.62 15.35
CA TYR A 520 -2.05 -0.73 14.30
C TYR A 520 -1.09 -0.71 13.13
N GLY A 521 -1.60 -0.39 11.93
CA GLY A 521 -0.81 -0.39 10.72
C GLY A 521 -1.40 0.46 9.61
N PHE A 522 -0.87 0.25 8.41
CA PHE A 522 -1.23 1.01 7.21
C PHE A 522 -2.48 0.41 6.55
N TRP A 523 -3.63 0.97 6.81
CA TRP A 523 -4.87 0.62 6.14
C TRP A 523 -5.03 1.47 4.87
N ARG A 524 -5.58 0.93 3.78
CA ARG A 524 -5.72 1.58 2.46
C ARG A 524 -6.15 3.04 2.59
N SER A 525 -5.38 3.97 2.04
CA SER A 525 -5.41 5.43 2.16
C SER A 525 -4.78 6.02 3.44
N VAL A 526 -4.31 5.19 4.36
CA VAL A 526 -3.51 5.64 5.51
C VAL A 526 -4.15 6.82 6.26
N GLY A 527 -3.43 7.92 6.55
CA GLY A 527 -3.99 9.12 7.20
C GLY A 527 -5.09 9.80 6.38
N ALA A 528 -4.97 9.78 5.04
CA ALA A 528 -5.99 10.33 4.16
C ALA A 528 -7.37 9.66 4.33
N SER A 529 -7.45 8.40 4.79
CA SER A 529 -8.72 7.71 5.10
C SER A 529 -9.50 8.36 6.26
N VAL A 530 -8.80 9.09 7.12
CA VAL A 530 -9.38 9.89 8.21
C VAL A 530 -9.69 11.30 7.69
N GLN A 531 -8.70 11.93 7.06
CA GLN A 531 -8.76 13.33 6.66
C GLN A 531 -9.81 13.60 5.57
N GLY A 532 -9.95 12.71 4.59
CA GLY A 532 -10.95 12.87 3.51
C GLY A 532 -12.39 12.88 4.02
N TYR A 533 -12.67 12.17 5.12
CA TYR A 533 -13.96 12.27 5.80
C TYR A 533 -14.08 13.56 6.63
N VAL A 534 -13.14 13.75 7.56
CA VAL A 534 -13.25 14.84 8.57
C VAL A 534 -13.19 16.22 7.92
N VAL A 535 -12.21 16.42 7.04
CA VAL A 535 -12.01 17.71 6.36
C VAL A 535 -13.20 18.02 5.46
N GLU A 536 -13.60 17.09 4.60
CA GLU A 536 -14.64 17.36 3.59
C GLU A 536 -16.04 17.46 4.18
N ALA A 537 -16.33 16.73 5.27
CA ALA A 537 -17.57 16.92 6.03
C ALA A 537 -17.60 18.29 6.71
N PHE A 538 -16.46 18.74 7.25
CA PHE A 538 -16.37 20.03 7.92
C PHE A 538 -16.42 21.22 6.95
N ILE A 539 -15.76 21.12 5.78
CA ILE A 539 -15.85 22.12 4.70
C ILE A 539 -17.28 22.24 4.18
N ASP A 540 -18.01 21.16 4.10
CA ASP A 540 -19.43 21.17 3.70
C ASP A 540 -20.31 21.87 4.75
N GLU A 541 -20.00 21.71 6.03
CA GLU A 541 -20.69 22.41 7.10
C GLU A 541 -20.38 23.94 7.10
N LEU A 542 -19.12 24.31 6.79
CA LEU A 542 -18.75 25.71 6.58
C LEU A 542 -19.50 26.32 5.38
N ALA A 543 -19.70 25.54 4.28
CA ALA A 543 -20.52 26.01 3.16
C ALA A 543 -21.97 26.27 3.57
N THR A 544 -22.57 25.38 4.36
CA THR A 544 -23.92 25.56 4.91
C THR A 544 -24.00 26.77 5.83
N ALA A 545 -23.03 26.97 6.72
CA ALA A 545 -22.95 28.14 7.61
C ALA A 545 -22.76 29.45 6.82
N ALA A 546 -22.13 29.40 5.66
CA ALA A 546 -21.94 30.48 4.71
C ALA A 546 -23.20 30.76 3.86
N GLY A 547 -24.21 29.89 3.88
CA GLY A 547 -25.39 29.96 3.01
C GLY A 547 -25.04 29.74 1.53
N LYS A 548 -24.00 29.01 1.23
CA LYS A 548 -23.50 28.76 -0.14
C LYS A 548 -23.68 27.31 -0.59
N ASP A 549 -23.83 27.15 -1.89
CA ASP A 549 -23.75 25.84 -2.54
C ASP A 549 -22.39 25.18 -2.25
N PRO A 550 -22.33 23.91 -1.83
CA PRO A 550 -21.10 23.23 -1.43
C PRO A 550 -20.04 23.13 -2.54
N TYR A 551 -20.45 22.96 -3.80
CA TYR A 551 -19.53 22.97 -4.95
C TYR A 551 -18.94 24.37 -5.16
N GLN A 552 -19.81 25.39 -5.24
CA GLN A 552 -19.36 26.77 -5.47
C GLN A 552 -18.47 27.27 -4.32
N PHE A 553 -18.79 26.92 -3.08
CA PHE A 553 -17.98 27.27 -1.90
C PHE A 553 -16.56 26.71 -2.00
N ARG A 554 -16.40 25.42 -2.36
CA ARG A 554 -15.09 24.81 -2.58
C ARG A 554 -14.36 25.45 -3.77
N ARG A 555 -15.07 25.68 -4.86
CA ARG A 555 -14.53 26.25 -6.08
C ARG A 555 -13.96 27.65 -5.88
N ASP A 556 -14.63 28.47 -5.08
CA ASP A 556 -14.17 29.82 -4.73
C ASP A 556 -12.83 29.79 -3.98
N MET A 557 -12.61 28.80 -3.12
CA MET A 557 -11.40 28.64 -2.33
C MET A 557 -10.24 27.95 -3.08
N LEU A 558 -10.48 27.37 -4.26
CA LEU A 558 -9.47 26.63 -5.04
C LEU A 558 -8.84 27.46 -6.15
N SER A 559 -8.88 28.79 -6.09
CA SER A 559 -8.30 29.68 -7.11
C SER A 559 -6.79 29.49 -7.28
N LYS A 560 -6.08 29.10 -6.20
CA LYS A 560 -4.64 28.84 -6.17
C LYS A 560 -4.28 27.36 -6.41
N ALA A 561 -5.27 26.48 -6.58
CA ALA A 561 -5.10 25.04 -6.77
C ALA A 561 -5.82 24.56 -8.04
N PRO A 562 -5.32 24.89 -9.25
CA PRO A 562 -6.04 24.67 -10.50
C PRO A 562 -6.32 23.20 -10.79
N ARG A 563 -5.46 22.26 -10.40
CA ARG A 563 -5.70 20.82 -10.56
C ARG A 563 -6.86 20.35 -9.70
N HIS A 564 -6.93 20.74 -8.43
CA HIS A 564 -8.07 20.45 -7.54
C HIS A 564 -9.37 21.01 -8.10
N ARG A 565 -9.31 22.23 -8.62
CA ARG A 565 -10.47 22.89 -9.24
C ARG A 565 -10.94 22.14 -10.47
N ALA A 566 -10.03 21.70 -11.34
CA ALA A 566 -10.38 20.93 -12.56
C ALA A 566 -11.08 19.60 -12.20
N VAL A 567 -10.59 18.89 -11.18
CA VAL A 567 -11.21 17.65 -10.69
C VAL A 567 -12.59 17.94 -10.08
N LEU A 568 -12.71 18.98 -9.27
CA LEU A 568 -13.98 19.41 -8.67
C LEU A 568 -15.00 19.79 -9.74
N ASP A 569 -14.59 20.60 -10.72
CA ASP A 569 -15.45 21.04 -11.83
C ASP A 569 -15.91 19.85 -12.69
N MET A 570 -15.02 18.91 -12.99
CA MET A 570 -15.36 17.71 -13.76
C MET A 570 -16.38 16.82 -13.03
N VAL A 571 -16.16 16.51 -11.75
CA VAL A 571 -17.10 15.65 -11.02
C VAL A 571 -18.46 16.30 -10.84
N ALA A 572 -18.50 17.62 -10.66
CA ALA A 572 -19.75 18.38 -10.58
C ALA A 572 -20.50 18.37 -11.94
N GLU A 573 -19.78 18.58 -13.05
CA GLU A 573 -20.36 18.49 -14.41
C GLU A 573 -20.94 17.11 -14.69
N LYS A 574 -20.14 16.06 -14.46
CA LYS A 574 -20.51 14.66 -14.81
C LYS A 574 -21.66 14.15 -13.94
N SER A 575 -21.72 14.54 -12.67
CA SER A 575 -22.84 14.22 -11.81
C SER A 575 -24.11 15.04 -12.09
N GLY A 576 -24.00 16.09 -12.93
CA GLY A 576 -25.10 17.04 -13.15
C GLY A 576 -25.42 17.81 -11.87
N TRP A 577 -24.41 18.27 -11.11
CA TRP A 577 -24.59 19.08 -9.93
C TRP A 577 -25.47 20.29 -10.19
N GLY A 578 -26.40 20.59 -9.28
CA GLY A 578 -27.37 21.69 -9.45
C GLY A 578 -28.62 21.36 -10.29
N LYS A 579 -28.67 20.19 -10.96
CA LYS A 579 -29.91 19.74 -11.62
C LYS A 579 -30.91 19.20 -10.60
N PRO A 580 -32.23 19.34 -10.85
CA PRO A 580 -33.25 18.76 -9.98
C PRO A 580 -33.06 17.26 -9.76
N LEU A 581 -33.34 16.81 -8.54
CA LEU A 581 -33.26 15.43 -8.13
C LEU A 581 -34.67 14.83 -7.89
N PRO A 582 -34.83 13.51 -7.95
CA PRO A 582 -36.02 12.86 -7.48
C PRO A 582 -36.33 13.22 -6.03
N ALA A 583 -37.60 13.18 -5.63
CA ALA A 583 -37.98 13.47 -4.25
C ALA A 583 -37.28 12.52 -3.28
N GLY A 584 -36.78 13.06 -2.19
CA GLY A 584 -36.05 12.31 -1.16
C GLY A 584 -34.59 11.97 -1.52
N HIS A 585 -34.09 12.40 -2.69
CA HIS A 585 -32.69 12.26 -3.06
C HIS A 585 -31.88 13.50 -2.70
N GLY A 586 -30.59 13.31 -2.45
CA GLY A 586 -29.61 14.38 -2.25
C GLY A 586 -28.24 13.99 -2.77
N ARG A 587 -27.44 15.02 -3.07
CA ARG A 587 -26.05 14.85 -3.49
C ARG A 587 -25.09 15.50 -2.51
N GLY A 588 -23.94 14.88 -2.30
CA GLY A 588 -22.83 15.41 -1.55
C GLY A 588 -21.54 15.30 -2.36
N ILE A 589 -20.68 16.32 -2.24
CA ILE A 589 -19.42 16.45 -2.98
C ILE A 589 -18.24 16.52 -2.03
N ALA A 590 -17.11 15.96 -2.44
CA ALA A 590 -15.83 16.01 -1.75
C ALA A 590 -14.66 15.94 -2.74
N VAL A 591 -13.52 16.57 -2.40
CA VAL A 591 -12.30 16.54 -3.21
C VAL A 591 -11.07 16.55 -2.31
N MET A 592 -10.07 15.69 -2.66
CA MET A 592 -8.84 15.59 -1.87
C MET A 592 -7.67 15.16 -2.75
N GLU A 593 -6.49 15.65 -2.42
CA GLU A 593 -5.23 15.11 -2.90
C GLU A 593 -4.71 14.05 -1.93
N ALA A 594 -4.28 12.92 -2.48
CA ALA A 594 -3.55 11.89 -1.74
C ALA A 594 -2.61 11.15 -2.69
N PHE A 595 -1.40 10.86 -2.22
CA PHE A 595 -0.37 10.11 -2.98
C PHE A 595 -0.02 10.75 -4.33
N GLY A 596 -0.14 12.08 -4.48
CA GLY A 596 0.15 12.83 -5.70
C GLY A 596 -0.96 12.78 -6.77
N SER A 597 -2.10 12.16 -6.47
CA SER A 597 -3.31 12.20 -7.29
C SER A 597 -4.41 12.96 -6.59
N ILE A 598 -5.25 13.64 -7.36
CA ILE A 598 -6.40 14.39 -6.84
C ILE A 598 -7.66 13.66 -7.24
N VAL A 599 -8.54 13.38 -6.27
CA VAL A 599 -9.81 12.68 -6.49
C VAL A 599 -10.97 13.53 -5.99
N GLY A 600 -11.97 13.73 -6.84
CA GLY A 600 -13.26 14.31 -6.49
C GLY A 600 -14.35 13.25 -6.60
N GLN A 601 -15.29 13.23 -5.66
CA GLN A 601 -16.44 12.34 -5.69
C GLN A 601 -17.74 13.06 -5.41
N VAL A 602 -18.80 12.62 -6.08
CA VAL A 602 -20.17 12.99 -5.78
C VAL A 602 -20.96 11.72 -5.49
N ALA A 603 -21.64 11.70 -4.35
CA ALA A 603 -22.58 10.64 -3.98
C ALA A 603 -24.01 11.12 -4.20
N GLU A 604 -24.87 10.30 -4.80
CA GLU A 604 -26.32 10.48 -4.80
C GLU A 604 -26.96 9.44 -3.91
N VAL A 605 -27.72 9.88 -2.91
CA VAL A 605 -28.34 8.99 -1.93
C VAL A 605 -29.80 9.33 -1.71
N SER A 606 -30.54 8.37 -1.18
CA SER A 606 -31.82 8.59 -0.49
C SER A 606 -31.79 7.95 0.89
N VAL A 607 -32.61 8.49 1.80
CA VAL A 607 -32.73 7.98 3.17
C VAL A 607 -34.18 7.69 3.46
N ALA A 608 -34.49 6.45 3.84
CA ALA A 608 -35.83 6.01 4.23
C ALA A 608 -35.74 5.06 5.42
N ASN A 609 -36.59 5.27 6.42
CA ASN A 609 -36.65 4.42 7.63
C ASN A 609 -35.29 4.19 8.32
N GLY A 610 -34.44 5.22 8.37
CA GLY A 610 -33.11 5.12 8.94
C GLY A 610 -32.06 4.38 8.09
N ALA A 611 -32.43 3.90 6.90
CA ALA A 611 -31.53 3.24 5.97
C ALA A 611 -31.08 4.18 4.85
N VAL A 612 -29.79 4.16 4.55
CA VAL A 612 -29.17 4.87 3.43
C VAL A 612 -29.14 3.96 2.20
N LYS A 613 -29.67 4.44 1.08
CA LYS A 613 -29.46 3.84 -0.23
C LYS A 613 -28.57 4.75 -1.07
N ILE A 614 -27.41 4.23 -1.48
CA ILE A 614 -26.51 4.93 -2.42
C ILE A 614 -26.94 4.52 -3.84
N HIS A 615 -27.37 5.49 -4.62
CA HIS A 615 -27.84 5.25 -5.99
C HIS A 615 -26.70 5.23 -6.97
N LYS A 616 -25.78 6.20 -6.87
CA LYS A 616 -24.65 6.31 -7.76
C LYS A 616 -23.51 7.11 -7.12
N MET A 617 -22.30 6.79 -7.52
CA MET A 617 -21.09 7.56 -7.22
C MET A 617 -20.47 8.01 -8.55
N TRP A 618 -20.18 9.29 -8.66
CA TRP A 618 -19.31 9.84 -9.71
C TRP A 618 -17.95 10.11 -9.12
N CYS A 619 -16.90 9.76 -9.87
CA CYS A 619 -15.52 9.92 -9.45
C CYS A 619 -14.73 10.60 -10.58
N ALA A 620 -14.10 11.74 -10.31
CA ALA A 620 -13.13 12.36 -11.19
C ALA A 620 -11.74 12.25 -10.60
N VAL A 621 -10.72 11.96 -11.41
CA VAL A 621 -9.34 11.80 -10.95
C VAL A 621 -8.34 12.47 -11.86
N ASP A 622 -7.43 13.27 -11.31
CA ASP A 622 -6.18 13.71 -11.92
C ASP A 622 -5.03 12.88 -11.34
N THR A 623 -4.48 12.00 -12.15
CA THR A 623 -3.36 11.13 -11.78
C THR A 623 -2.06 11.50 -12.50
N GLY A 624 -1.96 12.67 -13.13
CA GLY A 624 -0.85 12.97 -14.03
C GLY A 624 -0.93 12.12 -15.31
N TRP A 625 0.21 11.75 -15.87
CA TRP A 625 0.28 10.85 -17.02
C TRP A 625 -0.45 9.55 -16.77
N VAL A 626 -1.35 9.21 -17.68
CA VAL A 626 -2.15 7.99 -17.63
C VAL A 626 -1.34 6.84 -18.19
N ILE A 627 -1.16 5.77 -17.40
CA ILE A 627 -0.47 4.56 -17.87
C ILE A 627 -1.49 3.60 -18.51
N ASN A 628 -2.48 3.16 -17.74
CA ASN A 628 -3.55 2.30 -18.22
C ASN A 628 -4.90 2.79 -17.69
N PRO A 629 -5.75 3.38 -18.54
CA PRO A 629 -7.04 3.93 -18.13
C PRO A 629 -7.97 2.91 -17.48
N ASP A 630 -7.98 1.66 -17.97
CA ASP A 630 -8.81 0.59 -17.42
C ASP A 630 -8.42 0.25 -15.96
N THR A 631 -7.11 0.16 -15.70
CA THR A 631 -6.62 -0.07 -14.33
C THR A 631 -6.95 1.11 -13.41
N ILE A 632 -6.88 2.36 -13.90
CA ILE A 632 -7.27 3.54 -13.12
C ILE A 632 -8.75 3.44 -12.73
N LYS A 633 -9.64 3.15 -13.67
CA LYS A 633 -11.07 2.99 -13.39
C LYS A 633 -11.32 1.91 -12.34
N ALA A 634 -10.73 0.74 -12.51
CA ALA A 634 -10.88 -0.37 -11.57
C ALA A 634 -10.41 0.00 -10.14
N GLN A 635 -9.33 0.80 -10.01
CA GLN A 635 -8.85 1.26 -8.72
C GLN A 635 -9.77 2.33 -8.09
N MET A 636 -10.36 3.20 -8.91
CA MET A 636 -11.34 4.19 -8.43
C MET A 636 -12.62 3.50 -7.95
N GLU A 637 -13.16 2.56 -8.71
CA GLU A 637 -14.34 1.77 -8.35
C GLU A 637 -14.11 0.98 -7.06
N GLY A 638 -13.08 0.14 -7.03
CA GLY A 638 -12.76 -0.71 -5.88
C GLY A 638 -12.40 0.09 -4.62
N GLY A 639 -11.67 1.21 -4.76
CA GLY A 639 -11.33 2.07 -3.64
C GLY A 639 -12.55 2.80 -3.07
N THR A 640 -13.46 3.27 -3.92
CA THR A 640 -14.72 3.90 -3.51
C THR A 640 -15.56 2.92 -2.69
N LEU A 641 -15.78 1.69 -3.19
CA LEU A 641 -16.56 0.67 -2.46
C LEU A 641 -15.92 0.27 -1.12
N TYR A 642 -14.59 0.23 -1.05
CA TYR A 642 -13.86 -0.04 0.19
C TYR A 642 -14.03 1.09 1.21
N GLY A 643 -13.97 2.36 0.77
CA GLY A 643 -14.24 3.53 1.60
C GLY A 643 -15.69 3.62 2.08
N LEU A 644 -16.66 3.32 1.21
CA LEU A 644 -18.09 3.25 1.59
C LEU A 644 -18.35 2.13 2.60
N THR A 645 -17.69 0.97 2.47
CA THR A 645 -17.76 -0.11 3.46
C THR A 645 -17.31 0.37 4.84
N ALA A 646 -16.17 1.06 4.90
CA ALA A 646 -15.65 1.64 6.15
C ALA A 646 -16.61 2.67 6.76
N ALA A 647 -17.24 3.49 5.91
CA ALA A 647 -18.18 4.53 6.38
C ALA A 647 -19.50 3.96 6.92
N LEU A 648 -20.02 2.89 6.29
CA LEU A 648 -21.36 2.38 6.62
C LEU A 648 -21.35 1.24 7.64
N LYS A 649 -20.30 0.41 7.68
CA LYS A 649 -20.34 -0.90 8.34
C LYS A 649 -19.11 -1.24 9.17
N GLY A 650 -17.93 -0.73 8.78
CA GLY A 650 -16.66 -1.14 9.36
C GLY A 650 -16.47 -0.62 10.80
N GLU A 651 -16.38 -1.52 11.77
CA GLU A 651 -16.04 -1.21 13.16
C GLU A 651 -15.37 -2.41 13.83
N ILE A 652 -14.20 -2.20 14.41
CA ILE A 652 -13.56 -3.13 15.34
C ILE A 652 -13.71 -2.58 16.76
N THR A 653 -14.26 -3.41 17.64
CA THR A 653 -14.46 -3.08 19.05
C THR A 653 -13.58 -3.93 19.96
N ILE A 654 -13.02 -3.28 20.98
CA ILE A 654 -12.15 -3.92 21.97
C ILE A 654 -12.93 -4.15 23.26
N LYS A 655 -12.83 -5.37 23.78
CA LYS A 655 -13.37 -5.76 25.09
C LYS A 655 -12.39 -6.73 25.75
N ASN A 656 -12.08 -6.50 27.02
CA ASN A 656 -11.10 -7.31 27.76
C ASN A 656 -9.75 -7.42 27.02
N GLY A 657 -9.32 -6.32 26.38
CA GLY A 657 -8.07 -6.26 25.61
C GLY A 657 -8.01 -7.08 24.33
N GLY A 658 -9.13 -7.65 23.89
CA GLY A 658 -9.25 -8.43 22.65
C GLY A 658 -10.31 -7.86 21.72
N VAL A 659 -10.31 -8.31 20.48
CA VAL A 659 -11.26 -7.91 19.45
C VAL A 659 -12.53 -8.76 19.51
N MET A 660 -13.68 -8.11 19.39
CA MET A 660 -14.98 -8.80 19.44
C MET A 660 -15.38 -9.41 18.10
N GLN A 661 -15.05 -8.74 17.00
CA GLN A 661 -15.38 -9.19 15.65
C GLN A 661 -14.50 -10.38 15.24
N GLN A 662 -15.12 -11.39 14.65
CA GLN A 662 -14.45 -12.63 14.28
C GLN A 662 -14.57 -12.96 12.80
N HIS A 663 -15.66 -12.53 12.15
CA HIS A 663 -15.96 -12.96 10.80
C HIS A 663 -16.79 -11.91 10.04
N PHE A 664 -17.11 -12.14 8.76
CA PHE A 664 -17.91 -11.22 7.94
C PHE A 664 -19.40 -11.13 8.31
N ASN A 665 -19.89 -11.91 9.30
CA ASN A 665 -21.20 -11.74 9.87
C ASN A 665 -21.26 -10.62 10.92
N ASP A 666 -20.16 -10.36 11.63
CA ASP A 666 -20.03 -9.32 12.67
C ASP A 666 -19.08 -8.18 12.30
N TYR A 667 -18.22 -8.37 11.31
CA TYR A 667 -17.51 -7.31 10.57
C TYR A 667 -18.06 -7.23 9.15
N GLN A 668 -19.18 -6.54 9.00
CA GLN A 668 -19.92 -6.51 7.74
C GLN A 668 -19.21 -5.66 6.68
N MET A 669 -19.37 -6.07 5.43
CA MET A 669 -18.94 -5.34 4.23
C MET A 669 -20.13 -5.04 3.33
N ILE A 670 -19.99 -4.05 2.45
CA ILE A 670 -20.97 -3.82 1.37
C ILE A 670 -21.02 -5.08 0.50
N ARG A 671 -22.23 -5.61 0.29
CA ARG A 671 -22.48 -6.75 -0.58
C ARG A 671 -22.90 -6.27 -1.98
N HIS A 672 -22.79 -7.15 -2.97
CA HIS A 672 -23.07 -6.80 -4.36
C HIS A 672 -24.43 -6.09 -4.57
N PRO A 673 -25.54 -6.49 -3.94
CA PRO A 673 -26.82 -5.78 -4.09
C PRO A 673 -26.85 -4.38 -3.47
N GLU A 674 -25.92 -4.06 -2.55
CA GLU A 674 -25.80 -2.76 -1.86
C GLU A 674 -24.81 -1.83 -2.56
N ALA A 675 -23.96 -2.39 -3.44
CA ALA A 675 -22.93 -1.64 -4.11
C ALA A 675 -23.54 -0.69 -5.16
N PRO A 676 -23.24 0.63 -5.10
CA PRO A 676 -23.67 1.55 -6.14
C PRO A 676 -22.88 1.35 -7.43
N GLU A 677 -23.43 1.83 -8.54
CA GLU A 677 -22.65 2.12 -9.73
C GLU A 677 -21.61 3.20 -9.42
N VAL A 678 -20.38 3.01 -9.89
CA VAL A 678 -19.31 4.02 -9.78
C VAL A 678 -18.88 4.43 -11.18
N GLU A 679 -19.19 5.66 -11.57
CA GLU A 679 -18.80 6.23 -12.87
C GLU A 679 -17.49 7.01 -12.72
N VAL A 680 -16.47 6.66 -13.52
CA VAL A 680 -15.12 7.21 -13.37
C VAL A 680 -14.71 8.04 -14.58
N HIS A 681 -14.23 9.27 -14.31
CA HIS A 681 -13.70 10.21 -15.28
C HIS A 681 -12.25 10.56 -14.98
N ILE A 682 -11.39 10.51 -15.98
CA ILE A 682 -9.97 10.85 -15.84
C ILE A 682 -9.77 12.26 -16.38
N VAL A 683 -9.23 13.15 -15.55
CA VAL A 683 -8.88 14.51 -15.94
C VAL A 683 -7.58 14.48 -16.73
N PRO A 684 -7.52 15.03 -17.95
CA PRO A 684 -6.27 15.15 -18.68
C PRO A 684 -5.23 15.96 -17.92
N SER A 685 -4.02 15.43 -17.79
CA SER A 685 -2.92 16.06 -17.07
C SER A 685 -1.59 15.71 -17.72
N ALA A 686 -0.63 16.64 -17.68
CA ALA A 686 0.74 16.44 -18.15
C ALA A 686 1.76 16.35 -17.00
N GLU A 687 1.27 16.26 -15.76
CA GLU A 687 2.11 16.07 -14.58
C GLU A 687 2.67 14.64 -14.52
N GLU A 688 3.75 14.43 -13.78
CA GLU A 688 4.27 13.09 -13.53
C GLU A 688 3.20 12.20 -12.87
N PRO A 689 3.23 10.87 -13.10
CA PRO A 689 2.20 9.98 -12.57
C PRO A 689 2.10 10.02 -11.04
N GLY A 690 0.91 10.28 -10.54
CA GLY A 690 0.53 10.10 -9.15
C GLY A 690 0.19 8.66 -8.82
N GLY A 691 -0.03 8.38 -7.54
CA GLY A 691 -0.48 7.09 -7.04
C GLY A 691 -1.99 6.94 -7.12
N ILE A 692 -2.48 5.79 -7.56
CA ILE A 692 -3.91 5.58 -7.87
C ILE A 692 -4.56 4.45 -7.05
N GLY A 693 -3.77 3.65 -6.31
CA GLY A 693 -4.28 2.49 -5.57
C GLY A 693 -5.16 2.83 -4.37
N GLU A 694 -5.03 4.04 -3.81
CA GLU A 694 -5.57 4.41 -2.52
C GLU A 694 -6.50 5.63 -2.52
N PRO A 695 -6.30 6.69 -3.35
CA PRO A 695 -6.95 8.00 -3.15
C PRO A 695 -8.48 7.97 -3.13
N SER A 696 -9.13 7.15 -3.94
CA SER A 696 -10.60 7.07 -3.99
C SER A 696 -11.25 6.60 -2.68
N THR A 697 -10.53 5.79 -1.91
CA THR A 697 -10.99 5.32 -0.59
C THR A 697 -11.09 6.49 0.41
N ALA A 698 -10.17 7.46 0.33
CA ALA A 698 -10.12 8.59 1.23
C ALA A 698 -11.36 9.48 1.13
N VAL A 699 -11.83 9.74 -0.08
CA VAL A 699 -12.87 10.74 -0.37
C VAL A 699 -14.29 10.21 -0.18
N ALA A 700 -14.48 8.89 -0.27
CA ALA A 700 -15.80 8.25 -0.34
C ALA A 700 -16.71 8.56 0.86
N ALA A 701 -16.14 8.49 2.07
CA ALA A 701 -16.91 8.79 3.28
C ALA A 701 -17.37 10.26 3.35
N GLY A 702 -16.51 11.21 2.93
CA GLY A 702 -16.83 12.64 2.89
C GLY A 702 -18.00 12.95 1.94
N ALA A 703 -17.95 12.45 0.72
CA ALA A 703 -19.02 12.62 -0.25
C ALA A 703 -20.34 12.00 0.24
N LEU A 704 -20.27 10.81 0.85
CA LEU A 704 -21.45 10.11 1.38
C LEU A 704 -22.13 10.87 2.51
N VAL A 705 -21.39 11.31 3.54
CA VAL A 705 -22.01 12.01 4.69
C VAL A 705 -22.58 13.38 4.29
N ASN A 706 -21.95 14.04 3.32
CA ASN A 706 -22.45 15.30 2.76
C ASN A 706 -23.77 15.07 1.99
N ALA A 707 -23.89 13.97 1.24
CA ALA A 707 -25.13 13.60 0.57
C ALA A 707 -26.25 13.27 1.56
N ILE A 708 -25.95 12.54 2.64
CA ILE A 708 -26.91 12.24 3.71
C ILE A 708 -27.38 13.52 4.40
N ALA A 709 -26.46 14.46 4.66
CA ALA A 709 -26.79 15.74 5.25
C ALA A 709 -27.71 16.59 4.32
N ALA A 710 -27.48 16.53 3.01
CA ALA A 710 -28.34 17.21 2.03
C ALA A 710 -29.78 16.68 2.02
N VAL A 711 -29.97 15.36 2.29
CA VAL A 711 -31.31 14.74 2.36
C VAL A 711 -31.98 14.98 3.71
N THR A 712 -31.23 14.84 4.79
CA THR A 712 -31.80 14.74 6.16
C THR A 712 -31.69 16.01 6.99
N GLY A 713 -30.83 16.93 6.57
CA GLY A 713 -30.44 18.10 7.40
C GLY A 713 -29.54 17.72 8.59
N LYS A 714 -29.24 16.41 8.82
CA LYS A 714 -28.43 15.95 9.94
C LYS A 714 -26.98 15.75 9.54
N ARG A 715 -26.06 16.37 10.25
CA ARG A 715 -24.62 16.14 10.10
C ARG A 715 -24.18 14.92 10.89
N LEU A 716 -23.22 14.18 10.33
CA LEU A 716 -22.72 12.92 10.90
C LEU A 716 -21.25 13.09 11.26
N TYR A 717 -20.93 12.86 12.52
CA TYR A 717 -19.57 13.06 13.07
C TYR A 717 -18.96 11.77 13.61
N LYS A 718 -19.63 10.65 13.46
CA LYS A 718 -19.17 9.34 13.92
C LYS A 718 -19.35 8.29 12.85
N LEU A 719 -18.31 7.45 12.66
CA LEU A 719 -18.37 6.26 11.83
C LEU A 719 -18.34 5.00 12.71
N PRO A 720 -18.92 3.87 12.25
CA PRO A 720 -19.78 3.78 11.05
C PRO A 720 -21.08 4.55 11.23
N ILE A 721 -21.68 4.93 10.09
CA ILE A 721 -22.93 5.72 10.04
C ILE A 721 -24.07 4.92 10.68
N LYS A 722 -24.71 5.54 11.69
CA LYS A 722 -25.93 5.04 12.31
C LYS A 722 -26.97 6.16 12.27
N LEU A 723 -28.00 5.98 11.45
CA LEU A 723 -29.17 6.89 11.40
C LEU A 723 -30.22 6.33 12.35
N ALA A 724 -30.22 6.81 13.59
CA ALA A 724 -31.24 6.47 14.58
C ALA A 724 -32.53 7.24 14.33
#